data_9e192b8c6d8b550550b356bfd5dc6077
#
_entry.id   9e192b8c6d8b550550b356bfd5dc6077
#
_cell.length_a   1.000
_cell.length_b   1.000
_cell.length_c   1.000
_cell.angle_alpha   90.00
_cell.angle_beta   90.00
_cell.angle_gamma   90.00
#
_symmetry.space_group_name_H-M   'P 1'
#
loop_
_entity.id
_entity.type
_entity.pdbx_description
1 polymer ?
#
loop_
_entity_poly.entity_id
_entity_poly.type
_entity_poly.pdbx_seq_one_letter_code
_entity_poly.pdbx_strand_id
1 'polypeptide(L)'
;MNASAKFTTSQIRSDFLEFFKGKGHTIVPSAPLVPGNDPTLLFTNSGMVQFKDVFLGAEKRSYVRAADVQRCLRAGGKHNDLDQVGYTARHHTFFEMLGNWSFGDYFKKDAIAWAWELLTQVWKLPAERLLVTVYQTDDEAYALWRDMVGVPEERIVRIGDNKGAPFASDNFWQMADTGPCGPCTEIFYDHGDHIAGGPPGSPDEDGDRFIEIWNLVFMQFDRQPDGTLVPLPAPCVDTGMGLERLAAILQHVHTNYEIDLFQALIRKASELTGTADLENKSLRVIADHIRACSFLIVDGVLPSNEGRGYVLRRIIRRALRHGWMLGVRQPFFSKLVPTLVEQMGEAYPELPAAVDTVTRALQAEEERFAETLDAGMKIFEDVAGKASNGVIPGVDAFRLYDTYGFPLDLTQDIARERDLTVDIAGFDAAMEQQRETARAAGKFGGGVTLPAELVATLSPTRFLGYDRLQADGLTVLAVLKDGRPVQSADAGDAVIVITDQTPFYAESGGQVGDTGVLTGNGVRLAVEDTQKFAGQFHGHVGTLSEGGLKVGDVLSGQVDGERRGATILNHSATHLLHAALREVLGTHVQQKGSLVAPDRLRFDFSHFQPISADELAVIERKVNQQVRANNAAEVHTMAMQEALDFGAMALFGEKYGEHVRVLKMGDYSTELCGGTHVNRTGDIGLFKITSEGGVSAGVRRIEAVTGQGALDYVDAEEARLAEAAELLGGSAGDVVEKIRALGQRQKQLERELEAVKAKVAAGATADLSGQAVEVAGVKVLAARLEGFDAKALRDAMDRLKQQLGDAVIVLAGAQDGKAALVAGVNGSATGKVKAGELLSHIAGQIGGKGGGRPDLAQGGGEDGPALATALAAVVEWVSPRL
;
A
#
# COMPACT_ATOMS: atom_id res chain seq x y z
N MET A 1 -51.28 -5.54 9.86
CA MET A 1 -49.90 -5.65 9.39
C MET A 1 -49.94 -6.27 8.01
N ASN A 2 -50.08 -5.45 6.98
CA ASN A 2 -49.95 -5.91 5.59
C ASN A 2 -48.48 -5.88 5.27
N ALA A 3 -47.88 -7.06 5.10
CA ALA A 3 -46.58 -7.19 4.47
C ALA A 3 -46.77 -6.86 2.96
N SER A 4 -46.74 -5.58 2.60
CA SER A 4 -46.47 -5.17 1.24
C SER A 4 -45.10 -5.73 0.92
N ALA A 5 -44.98 -6.52 -0.15
CA ALA A 5 -43.69 -7.04 -0.61
C ALA A 5 -42.80 -5.83 -0.89
N LYS A 6 -41.86 -5.53 0.02
CA LYS A 6 -40.90 -4.45 -0.15
C LYS A 6 -39.96 -4.88 -1.27
N PHE A 7 -39.77 -4.03 -2.26
CA PHE A 7 -38.72 -4.24 -3.26
C PHE A 7 -37.35 -4.37 -2.58
N THR A 8 -36.68 -5.49 -2.74
CA THR A 8 -35.30 -5.63 -2.28
C THR A 8 -34.34 -4.90 -3.21
N THR A 9 -33.16 -4.54 -2.73
CA THR A 9 -32.12 -3.92 -3.55
C THR A 9 -31.76 -4.81 -4.76
N SER A 10 -31.71 -6.15 -4.57
CA SER A 10 -31.51 -7.12 -5.67
C SER A 10 -32.63 -7.08 -6.70
N GLN A 11 -33.90 -6.99 -6.26
CA GLN A 11 -35.06 -6.90 -7.15
C GLN A 11 -35.02 -5.63 -8.00
N ILE A 12 -34.65 -4.49 -7.41
CA ILE A 12 -34.57 -3.19 -8.11
C ILE A 12 -33.52 -3.26 -9.24
N ARG A 13 -32.34 -3.87 -8.97
CA ARG A 13 -31.33 -4.12 -10.03
C ARG A 13 -31.90 -4.93 -11.19
N SER A 14 -32.54 -6.04 -10.87
CA SER A 14 -33.12 -6.92 -11.88
C SER A 14 -34.22 -6.25 -12.69
N ASP A 15 -35.14 -5.54 -12.03
CA ASP A 15 -36.26 -4.83 -12.69
C ASP A 15 -35.74 -3.77 -13.66
N PHE A 16 -34.70 -2.99 -13.27
CA PHE A 16 -34.06 -2.00 -14.14
C PHE A 16 -33.48 -2.63 -15.40
N LEU A 17 -32.65 -3.66 -15.22
CA LEU A 17 -31.99 -4.33 -16.34
C LEU A 17 -32.99 -5.02 -17.28
N GLU A 18 -34.01 -5.72 -16.76
CA GLU A 18 -35.02 -6.37 -17.58
C GLU A 18 -35.92 -5.35 -18.29
N PHE A 19 -36.23 -4.21 -17.65
CA PHE A 19 -36.98 -3.14 -18.29
C PHE A 19 -36.24 -2.59 -19.52
N PHE A 20 -34.97 -2.23 -19.37
CA PHE A 20 -34.17 -1.67 -20.47
C PHE A 20 -33.82 -2.73 -21.53
N LYS A 21 -33.62 -3.97 -21.14
CA LYS A 21 -33.53 -5.11 -22.07
C LYS A 21 -34.78 -5.23 -22.93
N GLY A 22 -35.96 -5.04 -22.32
CA GLY A 22 -37.24 -4.98 -23.03
C GLY A 22 -37.37 -3.81 -24.01
N LYS A 23 -36.61 -2.72 -23.79
CA LYS A 23 -36.46 -1.55 -24.70
C LYS A 23 -35.32 -1.72 -25.72
N GLY A 24 -34.71 -2.90 -25.82
CA GLY A 24 -33.68 -3.24 -26.80
C GLY A 24 -32.25 -2.85 -26.41
N HIS A 25 -31.97 -2.61 -25.11
CA HIS A 25 -30.64 -2.39 -24.63
C HIS A 25 -29.85 -3.69 -24.43
N THR A 26 -28.58 -3.68 -24.77
CA THR A 26 -27.65 -4.74 -24.38
C THR A 26 -27.27 -4.56 -22.91
N ILE A 27 -27.42 -5.62 -22.12
CA ILE A 27 -26.96 -5.60 -20.74
C ILE A 27 -25.46 -5.80 -20.71
N VAL A 28 -24.74 -4.85 -20.14
CA VAL A 28 -23.28 -4.79 -20.07
C VAL A 28 -22.84 -4.97 -18.61
N PRO A 29 -21.78 -5.73 -18.31
CA PRO A 29 -21.28 -5.84 -16.94
C PRO A 29 -20.71 -4.51 -16.45
N SER A 30 -20.76 -4.29 -15.13
CA SER A 30 -20.09 -3.16 -14.48
C SER A 30 -18.61 -3.14 -14.79
N ALA A 31 -18.08 -2.01 -15.20
CA ALA A 31 -16.65 -1.83 -15.30
C ALA A 31 -15.99 -1.83 -13.90
N PRO A 32 -14.68 -2.14 -13.80
CA PRO A 32 -13.92 -2.00 -12.57
C PRO A 32 -13.95 -0.57 -12.00
N LEU A 33 -13.78 -0.45 -10.69
CA LEU A 33 -13.60 0.85 -10.02
C LEU A 33 -12.32 1.56 -10.44
N VAL A 34 -11.35 0.80 -10.97
CA VAL A 34 -10.09 1.33 -11.52
C VAL A 34 -10.24 1.49 -13.03
N PRO A 35 -10.40 2.72 -13.55
CA PRO A 35 -10.56 2.93 -14.98
C PRO A 35 -9.28 2.55 -15.76
N GLY A 36 -9.44 1.74 -16.83
CA GLY A 36 -8.32 1.23 -17.62
C GLY A 36 -7.67 2.29 -18.51
N ASN A 37 -8.45 3.20 -19.08
CA ASN A 37 -8.02 4.07 -20.17
C ASN A 37 -8.02 5.57 -19.83
N ASP A 38 -8.33 5.99 -18.61
CA ASP A 38 -8.35 7.40 -18.24
C ASP A 38 -7.38 7.72 -17.09
N PRO A 39 -6.18 8.26 -17.39
CA PRO A 39 -5.20 8.60 -16.37
C PRO A 39 -5.61 9.83 -15.52
N THR A 40 -6.65 10.56 -15.90
CA THR A 40 -7.14 11.75 -15.18
C THR A 40 -8.07 11.38 -14.03
N LEU A 41 -8.63 10.17 -14.05
CA LEU A 41 -9.53 9.66 -13.02
C LEU A 41 -8.82 8.67 -12.09
N LEU A 42 -8.95 8.89 -10.80
CA LEU A 42 -8.50 7.92 -9.80
C LEU A 42 -9.39 6.67 -9.79
N PHE A 43 -10.70 6.88 -9.85
CA PHE A 43 -11.71 5.82 -9.80
C PHE A 43 -12.87 6.10 -10.75
N THR A 44 -13.59 5.05 -11.12
CA THR A 44 -14.84 5.13 -11.85
C THR A 44 -15.89 5.80 -10.95
N ASN A 45 -16.29 7.01 -11.29
CA ASN A 45 -17.20 7.86 -10.49
C ASN A 45 -18.60 7.99 -11.08
N SER A 46 -18.81 7.45 -12.29
CA SER A 46 -20.10 7.45 -13.00
C SER A 46 -20.17 6.33 -14.02
N GLY A 47 -21.38 5.96 -14.45
CA GLY A 47 -21.63 4.88 -15.40
C GLY A 47 -21.03 5.11 -16.79
N MET A 48 -20.91 6.36 -17.21
CA MET A 48 -20.41 6.68 -18.54
C MET A 48 -18.89 6.48 -18.73
N VAL A 49 -18.12 6.31 -17.66
CA VAL A 49 -16.65 6.23 -17.77
C VAL A 49 -16.19 5.15 -18.75
N GLN A 50 -16.84 3.98 -18.72
CA GLN A 50 -16.54 2.87 -19.65
C GLN A 50 -16.95 3.14 -21.10
N PHE A 51 -17.75 4.16 -21.38
CA PHE A 51 -18.28 4.50 -22.70
C PHE A 51 -17.75 5.83 -23.27
N LYS A 52 -16.79 6.46 -22.59
CA LYS A 52 -16.25 7.76 -23.00
C LYS A 52 -15.81 7.78 -24.46
N ASP A 53 -15.06 6.79 -24.90
CA ASP A 53 -14.53 6.70 -26.26
C ASP A 53 -15.62 6.36 -27.29
N VAL A 54 -16.70 5.70 -26.85
CA VAL A 54 -17.87 5.46 -27.70
C VAL A 54 -18.64 6.75 -27.97
N PHE A 55 -18.84 7.61 -26.96
CA PHE A 55 -19.45 8.93 -27.12
C PHE A 55 -18.66 9.85 -28.06
N LEU A 56 -17.34 9.80 -27.97
CA LEU A 56 -16.45 10.58 -28.84
C LEU A 56 -16.31 9.98 -30.24
N GLY A 57 -16.86 8.79 -30.50
CA GLY A 57 -16.74 8.09 -31.76
C GLY A 57 -15.38 7.45 -32.01
N ALA A 58 -14.49 7.44 -31.01
CA ALA A 58 -13.18 6.83 -31.06
C ALA A 58 -13.26 5.29 -30.94
N GLU A 59 -14.28 4.77 -30.28
CA GLU A 59 -14.57 3.34 -30.16
C GLU A 59 -15.94 2.99 -30.76
N LYS A 60 -16.05 1.82 -31.39
CA LYS A 60 -17.33 1.27 -31.88
C LYS A 60 -17.64 -0.03 -31.18
N ARG A 61 -18.84 -0.13 -30.66
CA ARG A 61 -19.39 -1.34 -30.05
C ARG A 61 -20.33 -2.05 -31.02
N SER A 62 -20.59 -3.34 -30.77
CA SER A 62 -21.55 -4.13 -31.56
C SER A 62 -23.01 -3.76 -31.28
N TYR A 63 -23.27 -2.83 -30.38
CA TYR A 63 -24.58 -2.34 -29.94
C TYR A 63 -24.62 -0.81 -29.91
N VAL A 64 -25.80 -0.26 -30.05
CA VAL A 64 -26.06 1.20 -29.99
C VAL A 64 -26.86 1.61 -28.76
N ARG A 65 -27.31 0.63 -27.95
CA ARG A 65 -27.98 0.84 -26.66
C ARG A 65 -27.33 -0.05 -25.62
N ALA A 66 -27.05 0.47 -24.46
CA ALA A 66 -26.51 -0.30 -23.33
C ALA A 66 -27.27 0.02 -22.03
N ALA A 67 -27.34 -0.96 -21.11
CA ALA A 67 -27.75 -0.72 -19.74
C ALA A 67 -26.89 -1.55 -18.79
N ASP A 68 -26.56 -0.99 -17.63
CA ASP A 68 -25.84 -1.70 -16.58
C ASP A 68 -26.20 -1.19 -15.17
N VAL A 69 -25.56 -1.82 -14.19
CA VAL A 69 -25.49 -1.36 -12.80
C VAL A 69 -24.02 -1.13 -12.48
N GLN A 70 -23.56 0.10 -12.68
CA GLN A 70 -22.15 0.46 -12.54
C GLN A 70 -21.79 0.70 -11.09
N ARG A 71 -20.73 0.02 -10.63
CA ARG A 71 -20.08 0.32 -9.36
C ARG A 71 -19.32 1.64 -9.47
N CYS A 72 -19.59 2.57 -8.56
CA CYS A 72 -18.99 3.90 -8.54
C CYS A 72 -18.30 4.16 -7.20
N LEU A 73 -17.18 4.91 -7.23
CA LEU A 73 -16.46 5.34 -6.04
C LEU A 73 -16.20 6.85 -6.07
N ARG A 74 -16.61 7.56 -4.99
CA ARG A 74 -16.39 8.98 -4.77
C ARG A 74 -15.69 9.22 -3.43
N ALA A 75 -14.40 8.96 -3.38
CA ALA A 75 -13.59 9.05 -2.16
C ALA A 75 -12.26 9.82 -2.38
N GLY A 76 -12.19 10.65 -3.41
CA GLY A 76 -11.00 11.46 -3.72
C GLY A 76 -11.06 12.09 -5.11
N GLY A 77 -10.19 13.08 -5.38
CA GLY A 77 -10.18 13.85 -6.61
C GLY A 77 -11.30 14.90 -6.66
N LYS A 78 -11.84 15.15 -7.86
CA LYS A 78 -12.88 16.19 -8.09
C LYS A 78 -14.23 15.84 -7.42
N HIS A 79 -14.53 14.55 -7.26
CA HIS A 79 -15.73 14.05 -6.59
C HIS A 79 -15.33 13.31 -5.32
N ASN A 80 -15.61 13.90 -4.16
CA ASN A 80 -15.24 13.36 -2.86
C ASN A 80 -16.41 13.50 -1.89
N ASP A 81 -17.10 12.41 -1.62
CA ASP A 81 -18.24 12.37 -0.68
C ASP A 81 -17.83 11.86 0.72
N LEU A 82 -16.55 11.47 0.91
CA LEU A 82 -16.06 10.80 2.12
C LEU A 82 -16.44 11.54 3.40
N ASP A 83 -16.32 12.88 3.41
CA ASP A 83 -16.56 13.70 4.60
C ASP A 83 -18.04 13.73 5.02
N GLN A 84 -18.94 13.43 4.09
CA GLN A 84 -20.40 13.45 4.31
C GLN A 84 -20.95 12.08 4.72
N VAL A 85 -20.16 10.98 4.52
CA VAL A 85 -20.57 9.62 4.82
C VAL A 85 -20.84 9.42 6.32
N GLY A 86 -22.02 8.93 6.63
CA GLY A 86 -22.52 8.72 7.99
C GLY A 86 -23.21 9.95 8.62
N TYR A 87 -23.09 11.15 7.99
CA TYR A 87 -23.69 12.40 8.48
C TYR A 87 -24.93 12.81 7.70
N THR A 88 -25.00 12.49 6.41
CA THR A 88 -26.15 12.77 5.53
C THR A 88 -26.93 11.48 5.26
N ALA A 89 -28.16 11.63 4.76
CA ALA A 89 -29.03 10.50 4.42
C ALA A 89 -28.61 9.76 3.13
N ARG A 90 -27.85 10.42 2.23
CA ARG A 90 -27.72 10.06 0.81
C ARG A 90 -26.30 9.91 0.25
N HIS A 91 -25.24 10.28 0.98
CA HIS A 91 -23.86 10.24 0.47
C HIS A 91 -23.13 8.98 0.89
N HIS A 92 -22.42 8.38 -0.06
CA HIS A 92 -21.65 7.15 0.10
C HIS A 92 -20.29 7.26 -0.57
N THR A 93 -19.28 6.54 -0.04
CA THR A 93 -18.01 6.38 -0.75
C THR A 93 -18.17 5.46 -1.95
N PHE A 94 -18.90 4.38 -1.79
CA PHE A 94 -19.25 3.42 -2.83
C PHE A 94 -20.77 3.40 -3.02
N PHE A 95 -21.22 3.47 -4.26
CA PHE A 95 -22.64 3.35 -4.60
C PHE A 95 -22.81 2.67 -5.96
N GLU A 96 -24.04 2.22 -6.22
CA GLU A 96 -24.39 1.60 -7.48
C GLU A 96 -25.22 2.58 -8.32
N MET A 97 -24.76 2.83 -9.56
CA MET A 97 -25.45 3.68 -10.52
C MET A 97 -26.13 2.82 -11.57
N LEU A 98 -27.44 2.88 -11.61
CA LEU A 98 -28.26 2.30 -12.67
C LEU A 98 -28.20 3.22 -13.88
N GLY A 99 -27.69 2.72 -14.99
CA GLY A 99 -27.44 3.53 -16.18
C GLY A 99 -28.04 2.90 -17.44
N ASN A 100 -28.57 3.76 -18.33
CA ASN A 100 -28.93 3.40 -19.69
C ASN A 100 -28.40 4.43 -20.68
N TRP A 101 -27.85 3.93 -21.79
CA TRP A 101 -27.13 4.70 -22.78
C TRP A 101 -27.68 4.52 -24.18
N SER A 102 -27.63 5.62 -24.96
CA SER A 102 -27.87 5.63 -26.41
C SER A 102 -26.67 6.24 -27.11
N PHE A 103 -26.11 5.52 -28.04
CA PHE A 103 -24.97 5.95 -28.86
C PHE A 103 -25.49 6.37 -30.25
N GLY A 104 -26.20 7.54 -30.31
CA GLY A 104 -26.73 8.07 -31.55
C GLY A 104 -27.97 7.37 -32.10
N ASP A 105 -28.72 6.63 -31.28
CA ASP A 105 -29.91 5.87 -31.69
C ASP A 105 -31.23 6.52 -31.22
N TYR A 106 -31.47 6.65 -29.92
CA TYR A 106 -32.57 7.43 -29.37
C TYR A 106 -32.07 8.66 -28.61
N PHE A 107 -32.96 9.62 -28.35
CA PHE A 107 -32.58 10.87 -27.67
C PHE A 107 -33.64 11.29 -26.63
N LYS A 108 -33.80 12.58 -26.33
CA LYS A 108 -34.60 13.14 -25.23
C LYS A 108 -36.00 12.53 -25.10
N LYS A 109 -36.74 12.39 -26.22
CA LYS A 109 -38.13 11.93 -26.22
C LYS A 109 -38.28 10.54 -25.58
N ASP A 110 -37.50 9.59 -26.06
CA ASP A 110 -37.59 8.19 -25.57
C ASP A 110 -36.97 8.06 -24.19
N ALA A 111 -35.84 8.76 -23.92
CA ALA A 111 -35.22 8.76 -22.61
C ALA A 111 -36.18 9.23 -21.50
N ILE A 112 -36.84 10.36 -21.71
CA ILE A 112 -37.82 10.94 -20.78
C ILE A 112 -39.03 10.03 -20.62
N ALA A 113 -39.58 9.52 -21.76
CA ALA A 113 -40.73 8.64 -21.71
C ALA A 113 -40.47 7.36 -20.93
N TRP A 114 -39.34 6.69 -21.17
CA TRP A 114 -38.99 5.44 -20.49
C TRP A 114 -38.65 5.64 -19.02
N ALA A 115 -37.98 6.76 -18.69
CA ALA A 115 -37.71 7.10 -17.29
C ALA A 115 -39.02 7.26 -16.50
N TRP A 116 -39.98 8.00 -17.05
CA TRP A 116 -41.27 8.18 -16.42
C TRP A 116 -42.12 6.89 -16.33
N GLU A 117 -42.08 6.09 -17.40
CA GLU A 117 -42.76 4.77 -17.43
C GLU A 117 -42.21 3.84 -16.33
N LEU A 118 -40.89 3.76 -16.19
CA LEU A 118 -40.25 2.92 -15.17
C LEU A 118 -40.65 3.36 -13.75
N LEU A 119 -40.53 4.66 -13.47
CA LEU A 119 -40.82 5.18 -12.14
C LEU A 119 -42.32 5.08 -11.77
N THR A 120 -43.23 5.44 -12.69
CA THR A 120 -44.63 5.59 -12.33
C THR A 120 -45.50 4.37 -12.69
N GLN A 121 -45.14 3.57 -13.72
CA GLN A 121 -45.93 2.44 -14.15
C GLN A 121 -45.37 1.10 -13.66
N VAL A 122 -44.07 0.94 -13.63
CA VAL A 122 -43.40 -0.29 -13.14
C VAL A 122 -43.29 -0.26 -11.62
N TRP A 123 -42.60 0.74 -11.09
CA TRP A 123 -42.33 0.88 -9.63
C TRP A 123 -43.44 1.61 -8.87
N LYS A 124 -44.44 2.13 -9.57
CA LYS A 124 -45.66 2.74 -8.98
C LYS A 124 -45.36 3.94 -8.04
N LEU A 125 -44.29 4.69 -8.30
CA LEU A 125 -44.09 5.92 -7.55
C LEU A 125 -45.21 6.94 -7.83
N PRO A 126 -45.70 7.65 -6.79
CA PRO A 126 -46.75 8.65 -6.96
C PRO A 126 -46.20 9.87 -7.74
N ALA A 127 -46.82 10.13 -8.90
CA ALA A 127 -46.37 11.21 -9.80
C ALA A 127 -46.41 12.58 -9.12
N GLU A 128 -47.28 12.78 -8.15
CA GLU A 128 -47.40 13.98 -7.34
C GLU A 128 -46.21 14.22 -6.38
N ARG A 129 -45.39 13.17 -6.16
CA ARG A 129 -44.14 13.26 -5.40
C ARG A 129 -42.93 13.54 -6.26
N LEU A 130 -43.06 13.49 -7.60
CA LEU A 130 -41.96 13.69 -8.53
C LEU A 130 -41.89 15.16 -8.99
N LEU A 131 -40.69 15.70 -9.04
CA LEU A 131 -40.37 17.04 -9.55
C LEU A 131 -39.20 16.88 -10.52
N VAL A 132 -39.19 17.65 -11.60
CA VAL A 132 -38.13 17.62 -12.61
C VAL A 132 -37.44 18.93 -12.80
N THR A 133 -36.16 18.89 -13.10
CA THR A 133 -35.39 20.09 -13.48
C THR A 133 -35.00 20.00 -14.95
N VAL A 134 -34.79 21.12 -15.60
CA VAL A 134 -34.24 21.22 -16.96
C VAL A 134 -33.24 22.38 -17.04
N TYR A 135 -32.25 22.28 -17.92
CA TYR A 135 -31.35 23.39 -18.18
C TYR A 135 -32.12 24.56 -18.77
N GLN A 136 -31.80 25.80 -18.37
CA GLN A 136 -32.58 27.00 -18.64
C GLN A 136 -32.93 27.23 -20.13
N THR A 137 -32.06 26.81 -21.06
CA THR A 137 -32.23 26.97 -22.50
C THR A 137 -32.70 25.70 -23.21
N ASP A 138 -32.96 24.58 -22.47
CA ASP A 138 -33.43 23.33 -23.05
C ASP A 138 -34.96 23.29 -23.14
N ASP A 139 -35.48 24.09 -24.10
CA ASP A 139 -36.92 24.19 -24.34
C ASP A 139 -37.54 22.86 -24.84
N GLU A 140 -36.74 22.03 -25.52
CA GLU A 140 -37.19 20.72 -25.98
C GLU A 140 -37.48 19.77 -24.78
N ALA A 141 -36.55 19.63 -23.83
CA ALA A 141 -36.79 18.82 -22.63
C ALA A 141 -37.99 19.38 -21.82
N TYR A 142 -38.08 20.69 -21.67
CA TYR A 142 -39.21 21.33 -20.99
C TYR A 142 -40.56 20.98 -21.63
N ALA A 143 -40.68 21.09 -22.97
CA ALA A 143 -41.90 20.77 -23.70
C ALA A 143 -42.23 19.26 -23.62
N LEU A 144 -41.24 18.39 -23.66
CA LEU A 144 -41.45 16.95 -23.51
C LEU A 144 -42.01 16.59 -22.12
N TRP A 145 -41.52 17.16 -21.06
CA TRP A 145 -42.05 17.00 -19.71
C TRP A 145 -43.48 17.50 -19.57
N ARG A 146 -43.77 18.72 -20.09
CA ARG A 146 -45.06 19.35 -19.98
C ARG A 146 -46.12 18.71 -20.89
N ASP A 147 -45.80 18.59 -22.18
CA ASP A 147 -46.81 18.29 -23.22
C ASP A 147 -46.93 16.79 -23.50
N MET A 148 -45.82 16.02 -23.41
CA MET A 148 -45.84 14.59 -23.68
C MET A 148 -46.08 13.75 -22.40
N VAL A 149 -45.40 14.10 -21.34
CA VAL A 149 -45.50 13.36 -20.06
C VAL A 149 -46.64 13.89 -19.22
N GLY A 150 -46.95 15.20 -19.30
CA GLY A 150 -48.04 15.82 -18.55
C GLY A 150 -47.64 16.24 -17.13
N VAL A 151 -46.35 16.50 -16.88
CA VAL A 151 -45.89 17.04 -15.60
C VAL A 151 -46.43 18.51 -15.49
N PRO A 152 -47.08 18.89 -14.37
CA PRO A 152 -47.54 20.25 -14.15
C PRO A 152 -46.36 21.25 -14.20
N GLU A 153 -46.63 22.46 -14.78
CA GLU A 153 -45.55 23.46 -14.97
C GLU A 153 -44.87 23.86 -13.65
N GLU A 154 -45.62 23.92 -12.56
CA GLU A 154 -45.10 24.23 -11.22
C GLU A 154 -44.15 23.13 -10.67
N ARG A 155 -44.04 21.97 -11.33
CA ARG A 155 -43.13 20.86 -11.00
C ARG A 155 -42.00 20.68 -12.01
N ILE A 156 -41.85 21.63 -12.94
CA ILE A 156 -40.72 21.69 -13.90
C ILE A 156 -39.89 22.92 -13.60
N VAL A 157 -38.72 22.73 -12.99
CA VAL A 157 -37.86 23.86 -12.59
C VAL A 157 -36.76 24.07 -13.63
N ARG A 158 -36.59 25.31 -14.09
CA ARG A 158 -35.48 25.71 -14.98
C ARG A 158 -34.29 26.17 -14.16
N ILE A 159 -33.13 25.50 -14.33
CA ILE A 159 -31.87 25.82 -13.65
C ILE A 159 -30.91 26.46 -14.66
N GLY A 160 -30.39 27.64 -14.31
CA GLY A 160 -29.44 28.40 -15.12
C GLY A 160 -27.97 28.10 -14.77
N ASP A 161 -27.06 28.96 -15.25
CA ASP A 161 -25.62 28.88 -14.94
C ASP A 161 -25.36 29.34 -13.49
N ASN A 162 -25.72 28.52 -12.54
CA ASN A 162 -25.68 28.83 -11.10
C ASN A 162 -24.28 28.60 -10.44
N LYS A 163 -23.27 28.15 -11.20
CA LYS A 163 -21.89 27.91 -10.71
C LYS A 163 -20.87 28.95 -11.22
N GLY A 164 -21.35 30.13 -11.66
CA GLY A 164 -20.53 31.32 -11.90
C GLY A 164 -19.79 31.42 -13.24
N ALA A 165 -20.05 30.52 -14.20
CA ALA A 165 -19.48 30.56 -15.55
C ALA A 165 -20.50 29.99 -16.56
N PRO A 166 -20.39 30.34 -17.87
CA PRO A 166 -21.23 29.76 -18.91
C PRO A 166 -21.15 28.22 -18.93
N PHE A 167 -22.31 27.57 -19.01
CA PHE A 167 -22.45 26.11 -18.94
C PHE A 167 -21.96 25.49 -17.62
N ALA A 168 -21.74 26.25 -16.58
CA ALA A 168 -21.48 25.79 -15.24
C ALA A 168 -22.78 25.78 -14.44
N SER A 169 -23.51 24.68 -14.52
CA SER A 169 -24.87 24.52 -13.97
C SER A 169 -25.06 23.13 -13.40
N ASP A 170 -25.98 22.97 -12.46
CA ASP A 170 -26.41 21.65 -12.01
C ASP A 170 -27.09 20.87 -13.15
N ASN A 171 -27.81 21.56 -14.03
CA ASN A 171 -28.44 20.94 -15.20
C ASN A 171 -27.60 21.04 -16.50
N PHE A 172 -26.29 21.24 -16.41
CA PHE A 172 -25.36 21.05 -17.54
C PHE A 172 -24.20 20.14 -17.08
N TRP A 173 -24.28 18.87 -17.42
CA TRP A 173 -23.33 17.88 -16.96
C TRP A 173 -22.04 17.85 -17.78
N GLN A 174 -20.92 17.63 -17.09
CA GLN A 174 -19.60 17.41 -17.68
C GLN A 174 -18.78 16.46 -16.82
N MET A 175 -18.08 15.50 -17.44
CA MET A 175 -17.29 14.50 -16.73
C MET A 175 -16.05 15.10 -16.05
N ALA A 176 -15.32 15.94 -16.78
CA ALA A 176 -14.08 16.57 -16.34
C ALA A 176 -13.99 17.97 -16.97
N ASP A 177 -12.80 18.60 -16.92
CA ASP A 177 -12.58 19.91 -17.55
C ASP A 177 -12.65 19.85 -19.08
N THR A 178 -12.49 18.64 -19.67
CA THR A 178 -12.62 18.36 -21.11
C THR A 178 -13.40 17.04 -21.31
N GLY A 179 -13.95 16.87 -22.52
CA GLY A 179 -14.66 15.64 -22.91
C GLY A 179 -16.16 15.82 -23.09
N PRO A 180 -16.92 14.72 -23.21
CA PRO A 180 -18.35 14.74 -23.48
C PRO A 180 -19.14 15.52 -22.43
N CYS A 181 -20.05 16.36 -22.87
CA CYS A 181 -20.90 17.18 -22.00
C CYS A 181 -22.22 17.56 -22.69
N GLY A 182 -23.18 18.02 -21.92
CA GLY A 182 -24.45 18.50 -22.44
C GLY A 182 -25.47 18.84 -21.35
N PRO A 183 -26.60 19.46 -21.74
CA PRO A 183 -27.69 19.74 -20.81
C PRO A 183 -28.26 18.45 -20.25
N CYS A 184 -28.77 18.50 -19.03
CA CYS A 184 -29.42 17.37 -18.39
C CYS A 184 -30.77 17.77 -17.79
N THR A 185 -31.58 16.76 -17.52
CA THR A 185 -32.81 16.86 -16.76
C THR A 185 -32.75 15.87 -15.61
N GLU A 186 -33.09 16.35 -14.43
CA GLU A 186 -33.02 15.53 -13.21
C GLU A 186 -34.43 15.29 -12.67
N ILE A 187 -34.65 14.12 -12.12
CA ILE A 187 -35.89 13.75 -11.47
C ILE A 187 -35.63 13.67 -9.97
N PHE A 188 -36.42 14.43 -9.21
CA PHE A 188 -36.38 14.50 -7.75
C PHE A 188 -37.61 13.85 -7.14
N TYR A 189 -37.44 13.28 -5.95
CA TYR A 189 -38.54 12.77 -5.13
C TYR A 189 -38.73 13.62 -3.88
N ASP A 190 -39.97 14.10 -3.65
CA ASP A 190 -40.36 14.83 -2.44
C ASP A 190 -40.74 13.85 -1.33
N HIS A 191 -39.88 13.73 -0.31
CA HIS A 191 -40.13 12.92 0.88
C HIS A 191 -41.24 13.47 1.79
N GLY A 192 -41.66 14.71 1.57
CA GLY A 192 -42.75 15.37 2.28
C GLY A 192 -42.26 16.46 3.24
N ASP A 193 -43.23 17.27 3.70
CA ASP A 193 -43.01 18.49 4.48
C ASP A 193 -42.50 18.26 5.91
N HIS A 194 -42.52 17.03 6.38
CA HIS A 194 -41.92 16.64 7.67
C HIS A 194 -40.40 16.53 7.62
N ILE A 195 -39.79 16.57 6.40
CA ILE A 195 -38.36 16.60 6.18
C ILE A 195 -37.95 18.03 5.82
N ALA A 196 -36.84 18.51 6.40
CA ALA A 196 -36.30 19.82 6.11
C ALA A 196 -35.67 19.87 4.71
N GLY A 197 -35.88 20.98 3.98
CA GLY A 197 -35.34 21.22 2.65
C GLY A 197 -36.36 21.81 1.71
N GLY A 198 -35.87 22.49 0.65
CA GLY A 198 -36.63 23.12 -0.41
C GLY A 198 -36.46 22.45 -1.76
N PRO A 199 -37.29 22.79 -2.76
CA PRO A 199 -37.14 22.28 -4.11
C PRO A 199 -35.85 22.81 -4.76
N PRO A 200 -35.32 22.10 -5.81
CA PRO A 200 -34.17 22.55 -6.58
C PRO A 200 -34.29 23.99 -7.02
N GLY A 201 -33.20 24.78 -6.95
CA GLY A 201 -33.15 26.19 -7.23
C GLY A 201 -33.65 27.10 -6.08
N SER A 202 -34.02 26.52 -4.92
CA SER A 202 -34.40 27.29 -3.72
C SER A 202 -33.21 27.47 -2.79
N PRO A 203 -33.24 28.42 -1.83
CA PRO A 203 -32.16 28.60 -0.86
C PRO A 203 -31.90 27.39 0.05
N ASP A 204 -32.91 26.52 0.22
CA ASP A 204 -32.87 25.33 1.10
C ASP A 204 -32.78 24.02 0.29
N GLU A 205 -32.30 24.06 -0.94
CA GLU A 205 -32.20 22.87 -1.85
C GLU A 205 -31.25 21.79 -1.35
N ASP A 206 -30.25 22.14 -0.52
CA ASP A 206 -29.30 21.20 0.08
C ASP A 206 -29.92 20.27 1.14
N GLY A 207 -31.18 20.53 1.53
CA GLY A 207 -31.90 19.68 2.51
C GLY A 207 -32.23 18.29 2.00
N ASP A 208 -32.68 17.42 2.91
CA ASP A 208 -32.96 16.01 2.60
C ASP A 208 -34.43 15.74 2.18
N ARG A 209 -35.24 16.79 1.92
CA ARG A 209 -36.64 16.64 1.47
C ARG A 209 -36.75 16.27 0.00
N PHE A 210 -36.10 17.01 -0.89
CA PHE A 210 -36.11 16.78 -2.32
C PHE A 210 -34.81 16.09 -2.71
N ILE A 211 -34.87 14.77 -2.94
CA ILE A 211 -33.70 13.99 -3.30
C ILE A 211 -33.69 13.70 -4.79
N GLU A 212 -32.62 14.11 -5.49
CA GLU A 212 -32.35 13.70 -6.85
C GLU A 212 -32.22 12.16 -6.89
N ILE A 213 -33.05 11.53 -7.69
CA ILE A 213 -33.05 10.07 -7.87
C ILE A 213 -32.47 9.66 -9.22
N TRP A 214 -32.66 10.44 -10.28
CA TRP A 214 -32.25 10.12 -11.63
C TRP A 214 -31.81 11.35 -12.41
N ASN A 215 -30.63 11.30 -13.00
CA ASN A 215 -30.14 12.33 -13.93
C ASN A 215 -30.12 11.75 -15.36
N LEU A 216 -30.77 12.45 -16.31
CA LEU A 216 -30.79 12.12 -17.72
C LEU A 216 -29.98 13.15 -18.47
N VAL A 217 -28.79 12.79 -18.93
CA VAL A 217 -27.87 13.70 -19.62
C VAL A 217 -27.99 13.52 -21.12
N PHE A 218 -28.13 14.63 -21.82
CA PHE A 218 -28.21 14.70 -23.27
C PHE A 218 -26.88 15.17 -23.84
N MET A 219 -25.98 14.21 -24.04
CA MET A 219 -24.63 14.45 -24.54
C MET A 219 -24.68 14.97 -25.97
N GLN A 220 -24.30 16.21 -26.16
CA GLN A 220 -24.35 16.92 -27.44
C GLN A 220 -22.99 17.48 -27.86
N PHE A 221 -22.09 17.72 -26.90
CA PHE A 221 -20.82 18.40 -27.12
C PHE A 221 -19.63 17.65 -26.54
N ASP A 222 -18.46 17.90 -27.14
CA ASP A 222 -17.14 17.61 -26.60
C ASP A 222 -16.48 18.94 -26.20
N ARG A 223 -16.19 19.10 -24.89
CA ARG A 223 -15.52 20.29 -24.37
C ARG A 223 -14.03 20.18 -24.59
N GLN A 224 -13.47 21.17 -25.32
CA GLN A 224 -12.05 21.27 -25.62
C GLN A 224 -11.26 21.92 -24.46
N PRO A 225 -9.91 21.81 -24.41
CA PRO A 225 -9.07 22.42 -23.36
C PRO A 225 -9.19 23.96 -23.25
N ASP A 226 -9.57 24.63 -24.34
CA ASP A 226 -9.83 26.08 -24.37
C ASP A 226 -11.25 26.45 -23.91
N GLY A 227 -12.07 25.47 -23.54
CA GLY A 227 -13.47 25.64 -23.12
C GLY A 227 -14.48 25.63 -24.27
N THR A 228 -14.05 25.57 -25.54
CA THR A 228 -14.92 25.50 -26.71
C THR A 228 -15.74 24.19 -26.69
N LEU A 229 -17.05 24.31 -27.03
CA LEU A 229 -17.95 23.17 -27.18
C LEU A 229 -18.04 22.77 -28.66
N VAL A 230 -17.52 21.61 -29.01
CA VAL A 230 -17.59 21.01 -30.36
C VAL A 230 -18.73 20.00 -30.37
N PRO A 231 -19.66 20.03 -31.36
CA PRO A 231 -20.69 18.97 -31.44
C PRO A 231 -20.12 17.58 -31.51
N LEU A 232 -20.72 16.64 -30.80
CA LEU A 232 -20.42 15.21 -30.93
C LEU A 232 -20.82 14.67 -32.31
N PRO A 233 -20.24 13.57 -32.79
CA PRO A 233 -20.60 12.92 -34.06
C PRO A 233 -22.10 12.59 -34.17
N ALA A 234 -22.74 12.23 -33.05
CA ALA A 234 -24.18 12.06 -32.92
C ALA A 234 -24.63 12.43 -31.50
N PRO A 235 -25.87 12.96 -31.33
CA PRO A 235 -26.42 13.15 -30.00
C PRO A 235 -26.58 11.81 -29.28
N CYS A 236 -26.15 11.77 -28.04
CA CYS A 236 -26.16 10.55 -27.21
C CYS A 236 -26.95 10.77 -25.92
N VAL A 237 -27.36 9.68 -25.29
CA VAL A 237 -27.98 9.70 -23.96
C VAL A 237 -27.08 8.98 -22.97
N ASP A 238 -26.83 9.64 -21.84
CA ASP A 238 -26.22 9.07 -20.65
C ASP A 238 -27.17 9.26 -19.48
N THR A 239 -27.43 8.23 -18.70
CA THR A 239 -28.27 8.38 -17.52
C THR A 239 -27.63 7.76 -16.30
N GLY A 240 -27.90 8.35 -15.12
CA GLY A 240 -27.44 7.81 -13.85
C GLY A 240 -28.51 7.94 -12.77
N MET A 241 -28.95 6.79 -12.24
CA MET A 241 -29.88 6.71 -11.13
C MET A 241 -29.22 6.02 -9.94
N GLY A 242 -29.23 6.66 -8.78
CA GLY A 242 -28.68 6.07 -7.55
C GLY A 242 -29.52 4.91 -7.05
N LEU A 243 -28.99 3.68 -7.09
CA LEU A 243 -29.70 2.48 -6.62
C LEU A 243 -30.13 2.62 -5.17
N GLU A 244 -29.24 3.08 -4.29
CA GLU A 244 -29.50 3.23 -2.86
C GLU A 244 -30.58 4.27 -2.56
N ARG A 245 -30.59 5.38 -3.31
CA ARG A 245 -31.62 6.43 -3.20
C ARG A 245 -32.99 5.91 -3.60
N LEU A 246 -33.05 5.23 -4.74
CA LEU A 246 -34.30 4.61 -5.21
C LEU A 246 -34.78 3.50 -4.28
N ALA A 247 -33.86 2.67 -3.76
CA ALA A 247 -34.22 1.61 -2.81
C ALA A 247 -34.81 2.19 -1.52
N ALA A 248 -34.31 3.32 -1.01
CA ALA A 248 -34.90 3.97 0.15
C ALA A 248 -36.37 4.37 -0.10
N ILE A 249 -36.66 4.93 -1.25
CA ILE A 249 -38.02 5.33 -1.64
C ILE A 249 -38.95 4.10 -1.77
N LEU A 250 -38.50 3.07 -2.49
CA LEU A 250 -39.30 1.87 -2.75
C LEU A 250 -39.48 0.98 -1.49
N GLN A 251 -38.57 1.08 -0.54
CA GLN A 251 -38.68 0.42 0.76
C GLN A 251 -39.39 1.28 1.81
N HIS A 252 -39.87 2.49 1.43
CA HIS A 252 -40.59 3.43 2.29
C HIS A 252 -39.78 3.88 3.53
N VAL A 253 -38.48 4.14 3.32
CA VAL A 253 -37.57 4.70 4.32
C VAL A 253 -36.99 6.00 3.82
N HIS A 254 -36.41 6.81 4.69
CA HIS A 254 -35.90 8.13 4.34
C HIS A 254 -34.41 8.10 4.01
N THR A 255 -33.62 7.42 4.83
CA THR A 255 -32.16 7.38 4.63
C THR A 255 -31.73 6.10 3.93
N ASN A 256 -30.74 6.22 3.05
CA ASN A 256 -30.15 5.07 2.37
C ASN A 256 -29.63 3.99 3.35
N TYR A 257 -29.27 4.38 4.57
CA TYR A 257 -28.80 3.44 5.60
C TYR A 257 -29.90 2.52 6.17
N GLU A 258 -31.17 2.82 5.89
CA GLU A 258 -32.31 2.01 6.33
C GLU A 258 -32.74 0.94 5.32
N ILE A 259 -32.14 0.91 4.11
CA ILE A 259 -32.45 -0.13 3.10
C ILE A 259 -31.93 -1.50 3.53
N ASP A 260 -32.52 -2.54 2.97
CA ASP A 260 -32.21 -3.94 3.27
C ASP A 260 -30.71 -4.26 3.30
N LEU A 261 -29.97 -3.83 2.25
CA LEU A 261 -28.54 -4.03 2.10
C LEU A 261 -27.74 -3.40 3.26
N PHE A 262 -27.98 -2.11 3.56
CA PHE A 262 -27.28 -1.44 4.63
C PHE A 262 -27.67 -1.96 6.01
N GLN A 263 -28.96 -2.30 6.21
CA GLN A 263 -29.42 -2.85 7.48
C GLN A 263 -28.80 -4.21 7.81
N ALA A 264 -28.52 -5.05 6.80
CA ALA A 264 -27.79 -6.31 7.01
C ALA A 264 -26.36 -6.04 7.50
N LEU A 265 -25.64 -5.10 6.87
CA LEU A 265 -24.27 -4.71 7.23
C LEU A 265 -24.22 -4.01 8.60
N ILE A 266 -25.15 -3.07 8.88
CA ILE A 266 -25.25 -2.35 10.14
C ILE A 266 -25.53 -3.30 11.32
N ARG A 267 -26.44 -4.27 11.16
CA ARG A 267 -26.71 -5.29 12.19
C ARG A 267 -25.48 -6.15 12.45
N LYS A 268 -24.76 -6.56 11.41
CA LYS A 268 -23.50 -7.31 11.60
C LYS A 268 -22.41 -6.46 12.26
N ALA A 269 -22.28 -5.19 11.89
CA ALA A 269 -21.37 -4.27 12.54
C ALA A 269 -21.76 -4.04 14.02
N SER A 270 -23.05 -3.89 14.32
CA SER A 270 -23.58 -3.80 15.69
C SER A 270 -23.22 -5.03 16.53
N GLU A 271 -23.43 -6.24 15.99
CA GLU A 271 -23.03 -7.50 16.63
C GLU A 271 -21.53 -7.54 16.95
N LEU A 272 -20.68 -7.19 15.95
CA LEU A 272 -19.22 -7.24 16.09
C LEU A 272 -18.66 -6.17 17.04
N THR A 273 -19.34 -5.03 17.14
CA THR A 273 -18.91 -3.91 18.00
C THR A 273 -19.57 -3.91 19.39
N GLY A 274 -20.63 -4.71 19.59
CA GLY A 274 -21.43 -4.71 20.80
C GLY A 274 -22.29 -3.45 20.98
N THR A 275 -22.53 -2.68 19.89
CA THR A 275 -23.29 -1.41 19.92
C THR A 275 -24.76 -1.68 19.63
N ALA A 276 -25.63 -1.44 20.61
CA ALA A 276 -27.08 -1.73 20.46
C ALA A 276 -27.84 -0.68 19.64
N ASP A 277 -27.36 0.55 19.58
CA ASP A 277 -27.95 1.65 18.82
C ASP A 277 -27.62 1.52 17.34
N LEU A 278 -28.58 1.02 16.53
CA LEU A 278 -28.43 0.85 15.08
C LEU A 278 -28.40 2.18 14.30
N GLU A 279 -28.83 3.29 14.91
CA GLU A 279 -28.79 4.62 14.31
C GLU A 279 -27.44 5.31 14.48
N ASN A 280 -26.52 4.67 15.20
CA ASN A 280 -25.20 5.23 15.47
C ASN A 280 -24.44 5.50 14.17
N LYS A 281 -23.99 6.74 13.97
CA LYS A 281 -23.24 7.16 12.77
C LYS A 281 -22.00 6.31 12.47
N SER A 282 -21.33 5.81 13.52
CA SER A 282 -20.15 4.96 13.34
C SER A 282 -20.48 3.64 12.66
N LEU A 283 -21.66 3.05 12.95
CA LEU A 283 -22.11 1.84 12.28
C LEU A 283 -22.42 2.12 10.79
N ARG A 284 -22.98 3.29 10.47
CA ARG A 284 -23.23 3.73 9.08
C ARG A 284 -21.94 3.87 8.29
N VAL A 285 -20.92 4.51 8.88
CA VAL A 285 -19.58 4.63 8.26
C VAL A 285 -18.94 3.27 8.02
N ILE A 286 -18.98 2.37 9.00
CA ILE A 286 -18.44 1.00 8.89
C ILE A 286 -19.12 0.23 7.76
N ALA A 287 -20.46 0.31 7.68
CA ALA A 287 -21.26 -0.38 6.66
C ALA A 287 -21.04 0.17 5.25
N ASP A 288 -20.85 1.48 5.08
CA ASP A 288 -20.45 2.09 3.82
C ASP A 288 -19.05 1.65 3.40
N HIS A 289 -18.09 1.76 4.29
CA HIS A 289 -16.68 1.56 4.00
C HIS A 289 -16.31 0.12 3.68
N ILE A 290 -17.01 -0.88 4.23
CA ILE A 290 -16.74 -2.29 3.89
C ILE A 290 -17.06 -2.57 2.41
N ARG A 291 -18.08 -1.92 1.84
CA ARG A 291 -18.41 -2.02 0.41
C ARG A 291 -17.26 -1.45 -0.44
N ALA A 292 -16.89 -0.20 -0.17
CA ALA A 292 -15.81 0.50 -0.89
C ALA A 292 -14.49 -0.29 -0.84
N CYS A 293 -14.07 -0.71 0.36
CA CYS A 293 -12.80 -1.39 0.56
C CYS A 293 -12.78 -2.76 -0.14
N SER A 294 -13.86 -3.53 -0.03
CA SER A 294 -13.92 -4.86 -0.62
C SER A 294 -13.86 -4.81 -2.14
N PHE A 295 -14.65 -3.94 -2.79
CA PHE A 295 -14.63 -3.82 -4.25
C PHE A 295 -13.33 -3.21 -4.80
N LEU A 296 -12.69 -2.29 -4.07
CA LEU A 296 -11.35 -1.81 -4.46
C LEU A 296 -10.32 -2.94 -4.44
N ILE A 297 -10.36 -3.82 -3.44
CA ILE A 297 -9.44 -4.96 -3.36
C ILE A 297 -9.76 -6.00 -4.44
N VAL A 298 -11.03 -6.26 -4.73
CA VAL A 298 -11.46 -7.11 -5.86
C VAL A 298 -10.86 -6.60 -7.17
N ASP A 299 -10.87 -5.28 -7.38
CA ASP A 299 -10.30 -4.63 -8.57
C ASP A 299 -8.77 -4.42 -8.49
N GLY A 300 -8.08 -5.10 -7.55
CA GLY A 300 -6.62 -5.18 -7.46
C GLY A 300 -5.94 -4.01 -6.74
N VAL A 301 -6.69 -3.13 -6.08
CA VAL A 301 -6.11 -2.06 -5.25
C VAL A 301 -5.74 -2.62 -3.87
N LEU A 302 -4.50 -2.44 -3.46
CA LEU A 302 -4.05 -2.78 -2.10
C LEU A 302 -3.67 -1.52 -1.30
N PRO A 303 -3.80 -1.55 0.04
CA PRO A 303 -3.44 -0.41 0.88
C PRO A 303 -1.97 -0.02 0.70
N SER A 304 -1.70 1.24 0.33
CA SER A 304 -0.35 1.76 0.12
C SER A 304 -0.21 3.20 0.62
N ASN A 305 0.97 3.81 0.46
CA ASN A 305 1.22 5.20 0.88
C ASN A 305 0.90 6.23 -0.21
N GLU A 306 0.60 5.80 -1.44
CA GLU A 306 0.43 6.67 -2.59
C GLU A 306 -0.75 6.25 -3.47
N GLY A 307 -1.25 7.16 -4.28
CA GLY A 307 -2.24 6.92 -5.31
C GLY A 307 -3.53 6.26 -4.80
N ARG A 308 -4.04 5.31 -5.57
CA ARG A 308 -5.29 4.59 -5.27
C ARG A 308 -5.23 3.79 -3.96
N GLY A 309 -4.07 3.18 -3.67
CA GLY A 309 -3.88 2.42 -2.43
C GLY A 309 -3.88 3.29 -1.18
N TYR A 310 -3.45 4.56 -1.27
CA TYR A 310 -3.58 5.53 -0.18
C TYR A 310 -5.06 5.83 0.12
N VAL A 311 -5.88 6.02 -0.92
CA VAL A 311 -7.33 6.24 -0.73
C VAL A 311 -7.99 5.03 -0.06
N LEU A 312 -7.69 3.82 -0.51
CA LEU A 312 -8.18 2.59 0.13
C LEU A 312 -7.75 2.51 1.60
N ARG A 313 -6.48 2.74 1.90
CA ARG A 313 -5.96 2.76 3.28
C ARG A 313 -6.69 3.78 4.15
N ARG A 314 -6.95 4.97 3.62
CA ARG A 314 -7.68 6.03 4.29
C ARG A 314 -9.09 5.59 4.68
N ILE A 315 -9.82 4.96 3.76
CA ILE A 315 -11.19 4.46 4.00
C ILE A 315 -11.16 3.35 5.08
N ILE A 316 -10.22 2.39 4.98
CA ILE A 316 -10.06 1.33 5.99
C ILE A 316 -9.81 1.95 7.36
N ARG A 317 -8.82 2.84 7.49
CA ARG A 317 -8.45 3.44 8.80
C ARG A 317 -9.56 4.29 9.40
N ARG A 318 -10.36 4.96 8.55
CA ARG A 318 -11.55 5.67 9.01
C ARG A 318 -12.58 4.70 9.62
N ALA A 319 -12.87 3.57 8.98
CA ALA A 319 -13.76 2.54 9.53
C ALA A 319 -13.22 1.96 10.84
N LEU A 320 -11.93 1.67 10.91
CA LEU A 320 -11.27 1.12 12.12
C LEU A 320 -11.33 2.10 13.29
N ARG A 321 -11.12 3.40 13.04
CA ARG A 321 -11.29 4.43 14.06
C ARG A 321 -12.74 4.47 14.60
N HIS A 322 -13.73 4.39 13.70
CA HIS A 322 -15.13 4.34 14.13
C HIS A 322 -15.42 3.10 15.00
N GLY A 323 -14.86 1.94 14.69
CA GLY A 323 -14.90 0.76 15.56
C GLY A 323 -14.21 0.99 16.91
N TRP A 324 -13.05 1.65 16.89
CA TRP A 324 -12.32 2.02 18.11
C TRP A 324 -13.15 2.95 19.02
N MET A 325 -13.86 3.93 18.44
CA MET A 325 -14.77 4.83 19.17
C MET A 325 -15.93 4.06 19.83
N LEU A 326 -16.40 2.99 19.21
CA LEU A 326 -17.41 2.09 19.76
C LEU A 326 -16.85 1.10 20.81
N GLY A 327 -15.56 1.20 21.13
CA GLY A 327 -14.89 0.40 22.16
C GLY A 327 -14.24 -0.89 21.67
N VAL A 328 -14.22 -1.16 20.37
CA VAL A 328 -13.60 -2.37 19.81
C VAL A 328 -12.07 -2.25 19.87
N ARG A 329 -11.41 -3.32 20.33
CA ARG A 329 -9.94 -3.41 20.43
C ARG A 329 -9.38 -4.67 19.75
N GLN A 330 -10.22 -5.45 19.10
CA GLN A 330 -9.86 -6.67 18.37
C GLN A 330 -10.25 -6.52 16.91
N PRO A 331 -9.60 -7.21 15.97
CA PRO A 331 -9.97 -7.20 14.56
C PRO A 331 -11.44 -7.57 14.35
N PHE A 332 -12.17 -6.70 13.66
CA PHE A 332 -13.62 -6.85 13.44
C PHE A 332 -14.06 -6.54 12.01
N PHE A 333 -13.36 -5.60 11.31
CA PHE A 333 -13.81 -5.04 10.05
C PHE A 333 -13.81 -6.09 8.93
N SER A 334 -12.78 -6.91 8.85
CA SER A 334 -12.68 -8.04 7.91
C SER A 334 -13.79 -9.09 8.10
N LYS A 335 -14.36 -9.19 9.29
CA LYS A 335 -15.46 -10.12 9.60
C LYS A 335 -16.82 -9.70 9.01
N LEU A 336 -16.91 -8.51 8.41
CA LEU A 336 -18.10 -8.04 7.67
C LEU A 336 -18.13 -8.59 6.23
N VAL A 337 -17.01 -9.05 5.69
CA VAL A 337 -16.90 -9.52 4.30
C VAL A 337 -17.91 -10.62 3.97
N PRO A 338 -18.12 -11.67 4.78
CA PRO A 338 -19.13 -12.69 4.50
C PRO A 338 -20.54 -12.11 4.34
N THR A 339 -20.94 -11.18 5.22
CA THR A 339 -22.26 -10.53 5.12
C THR A 339 -22.37 -9.69 3.86
N LEU A 340 -21.31 -9.00 3.43
CA LEU A 340 -21.29 -8.27 2.17
C LEU A 340 -21.47 -9.22 0.98
N VAL A 341 -20.82 -10.39 1.00
CA VAL A 341 -20.96 -11.43 -0.04
C VAL A 341 -22.39 -11.94 -0.11
N GLU A 342 -23.06 -12.17 1.01
CA GLU A 342 -24.46 -12.55 1.06
C GLU A 342 -25.39 -11.51 0.39
N GLN A 343 -25.06 -10.23 0.54
CA GLN A 343 -25.88 -9.13 0.01
C GLN A 343 -25.59 -8.78 -1.46
N MET A 344 -24.35 -8.92 -1.91
CA MET A 344 -23.93 -8.42 -3.22
C MET A 344 -23.28 -9.48 -4.13
N GLY A 345 -22.98 -10.67 -3.60
CA GLY A 345 -22.23 -11.71 -4.34
C GLY A 345 -22.98 -12.30 -5.54
N GLU A 346 -24.32 -12.26 -5.54
CA GLU A 346 -25.12 -12.69 -6.70
C GLU A 346 -24.97 -11.72 -7.88
N ALA A 347 -24.98 -10.40 -7.58
CA ALA A 347 -24.84 -9.36 -8.61
C ALA A 347 -23.39 -9.22 -9.10
N TYR A 348 -22.42 -9.55 -8.24
CA TYR A 348 -20.97 -9.39 -8.50
C TYR A 348 -20.21 -10.68 -8.17
N PRO A 349 -20.17 -11.66 -9.07
CA PRO A 349 -19.57 -12.99 -8.83
C PRO A 349 -18.05 -12.93 -8.49
N GLU A 350 -17.37 -11.85 -8.88
CA GLU A 350 -15.97 -11.60 -8.54
C GLU A 350 -15.75 -11.38 -7.03
N LEU A 351 -16.75 -10.91 -6.31
CA LEU A 351 -16.66 -10.68 -4.87
C LEU A 351 -16.53 -12.00 -4.07
N PRO A 352 -17.42 -13.00 -4.22
CA PRO A 352 -17.22 -14.30 -3.58
C PRO A 352 -15.94 -15.01 -4.03
N ALA A 353 -15.50 -14.84 -5.27
CA ALA A 353 -14.26 -15.42 -5.77
C ALA A 353 -13.01 -14.82 -5.08
N ALA A 354 -13.09 -13.59 -4.58
CA ALA A 354 -11.98 -12.87 -3.96
C ALA A 354 -12.04 -12.80 -2.42
N VAL A 355 -12.98 -13.49 -1.77
CA VAL A 355 -13.24 -13.41 -0.30
C VAL A 355 -11.97 -13.55 0.53
N ASP A 356 -11.15 -14.56 0.25
CA ASP A 356 -9.93 -14.81 1.01
C ASP A 356 -8.92 -13.67 0.86
N THR A 357 -8.77 -13.13 -0.35
CA THR A 357 -7.88 -12.00 -0.63
C THR A 357 -8.36 -10.73 0.06
N VAL A 358 -9.65 -10.42 -0.03
CA VAL A 358 -10.27 -9.26 0.62
C VAL A 358 -10.12 -9.35 2.13
N THR A 359 -10.48 -10.50 2.72
CA THR A 359 -10.42 -10.71 4.17
C THR A 359 -8.99 -10.54 4.69
N ARG A 360 -8.00 -11.18 4.05
CA ARG A 360 -6.59 -11.10 4.46
C ARG A 360 -6.01 -9.70 4.29
N ALA A 361 -6.33 -9.00 3.21
CA ALA A 361 -5.84 -7.65 2.98
C ALA A 361 -6.40 -6.65 4.01
N LEU A 362 -7.69 -6.75 4.33
CA LEU A 362 -8.33 -5.94 5.36
C LEU A 362 -7.77 -6.26 6.75
N GLN A 363 -7.65 -7.54 7.10
CA GLN A 363 -7.12 -7.96 8.39
C GLN A 363 -5.67 -7.50 8.60
N ALA A 364 -4.81 -7.62 7.59
CA ALA A 364 -3.42 -7.17 7.67
C ALA A 364 -3.29 -5.65 7.91
N GLU A 365 -4.14 -4.81 7.28
CA GLU A 365 -4.14 -3.37 7.51
C GLU A 365 -4.78 -3.03 8.87
N GLU A 366 -5.79 -3.77 9.30
CA GLU A 366 -6.44 -3.65 10.60
C GLU A 366 -5.46 -3.92 11.75
N GLU A 367 -4.73 -5.05 11.71
CA GLU A 367 -3.71 -5.41 12.69
C GLU A 367 -2.60 -4.37 12.75
N ARG A 368 -2.09 -3.94 11.59
CA ARG A 368 -1.04 -2.92 11.49
C ARG A 368 -1.48 -1.57 12.06
N PHE A 369 -2.71 -1.15 11.80
CA PHE A 369 -3.21 0.13 12.31
C PHE A 369 -3.54 0.07 13.80
N ALA A 370 -4.01 -1.08 14.32
CA ALA A 370 -4.26 -1.28 15.73
C ALA A 370 -3.01 -1.04 16.59
N GLU A 371 -1.81 -1.42 16.11
CA GLU A 371 -0.53 -1.18 16.81
C GLU A 371 -0.24 0.31 17.05
N THR A 372 -0.69 1.18 16.15
CA THR A 372 -0.40 2.62 16.20
C THR A 372 -1.58 3.49 16.61
N LEU A 373 -2.82 2.98 16.52
CA LEU A 373 -4.04 3.74 16.75
C LEU A 373 -4.13 4.29 18.20
N ASP A 374 -3.91 3.45 19.19
CA ASP A 374 -3.98 3.88 20.61
C ASP A 374 -2.90 4.93 20.94
N ALA A 375 -1.69 4.76 20.42
CA ALA A 375 -0.59 5.71 20.60
C ALA A 375 -0.87 7.03 19.85
N GLY A 376 -1.35 6.94 18.62
CA GLY A 376 -1.70 8.10 17.81
C GLY A 376 -2.85 8.91 18.40
N MET A 377 -3.89 8.24 18.93
CA MET A 377 -5.00 8.91 19.60
C MET A 377 -4.53 9.65 20.86
N LYS A 378 -3.65 9.08 21.68
CA LYS A 378 -3.08 9.77 22.86
C LYS A 378 -2.29 11.02 22.46
N ILE A 379 -1.50 10.93 21.39
CA ILE A 379 -0.74 12.08 20.87
C ILE A 379 -1.68 13.15 20.32
N PHE A 380 -2.73 12.72 19.60
CA PHE A 380 -3.75 13.65 19.15
C PHE A 380 -4.39 14.41 20.31
N GLU A 381 -4.75 13.71 21.42
CA GLU A 381 -5.27 14.33 22.63
C GLU A 381 -4.31 15.36 23.23
N ASP A 382 -3.02 15.02 23.32
CA ASP A 382 -1.99 15.93 23.84
C ASP A 382 -1.83 17.17 22.95
N VAL A 383 -1.88 17.01 21.64
CA VAL A 383 -1.76 18.10 20.66
C VAL A 383 -3.02 18.97 20.65
N ALA A 384 -4.19 18.34 20.66
CA ALA A 384 -5.49 19.03 20.74
C ALA A 384 -5.61 19.88 22.02
N GLY A 385 -5.14 19.34 23.15
CA GLY A 385 -5.10 20.09 24.44
C GLY A 385 -4.15 21.28 24.45
N LYS A 386 -3.20 21.35 23.51
CA LYS A 386 -2.23 22.45 23.35
C LYS A 386 -2.55 23.36 22.16
N ALA A 387 -3.62 23.09 21.42
CA ALA A 387 -3.99 23.85 20.24
C ALA A 387 -4.24 25.34 20.57
N SER A 388 -3.45 26.22 20.00
CA SER A 388 -3.63 27.66 20.12
C SER A 388 -4.70 28.14 19.15
N ASN A 389 -5.67 28.93 19.62
CA ASN A 389 -6.75 29.46 18.79
C ASN A 389 -7.58 28.38 18.07
N GLY A 390 -7.68 27.18 18.62
CA GLY A 390 -8.45 26.09 18.01
C GLY A 390 -7.78 25.44 16.77
N VAL A 391 -6.49 25.71 16.54
CA VAL A 391 -5.76 25.17 15.37
C VAL A 391 -4.68 24.19 15.82
N ILE A 392 -4.69 22.98 15.26
CA ILE A 392 -3.63 21.98 15.43
C ILE A 392 -2.47 22.33 14.49
N PRO A 393 -1.21 22.47 15.00
CA PRO A 393 -0.06 22.80 14.16
C PRO A 393 0.19 21.73 13.08
N GLY A 394 0.55 22.20 11.87
CA GLY A 394 0.81 21.31 10.71
C GLY A 394 1.94 20.31 10.95
N VAL A 395 2.98 20.69 11.71
CA VAL A 395 4.10 19.80 12.08
C VAL A 395 3.64 18.64 12.98
N ASP A 396 2.69 18.88 13.89
CA ASP A 396 2.13 17.83 14.74
C ASP A 396 1.20 16.91 13.94
N ALA A 397 0.41 17.47 13.02
CA ALA A 397 -0.39 16.69 12.07
C ALA A 397 0.51 15.83 11.16
N PHE A 398 1.65 16.37 10.70
CA PHE A 398 2.64 15.63 9.93
C PHE A 398 3.27 14.48 10.76
N ARG A 399 3.57 14.71 12.02
CA ARG A 399 4.06 13.67 12.92
C ARG A 399 3.06 12.53 13.12
N LEU A 400 1.77 12.86 13.26
CA LEU A 400 0.69 11.87 13.30
C LEU A 400 0.64 11.04 12.01
N TYR A 401 0.83 11.68 10.86
CA TYR A 401 0.88 11.04 9.55
C TYR A 401 2.11 10.12 9.38
N ASP A 402 3.30 10.68 9.57
CA ASP A 402 4.57 10.02 9.27
C ASP A 402 4.90 8.87 10.24
N THR A 403 4.70 9.10 11.54
CA THR A 403 5.11 8.18 12.60
C THR A 403 4.00 7.20 13.00
N TYR A 404 2.76 7.67 13.07
CA TYR A 404 1.62 6.88 13.57
C TYR A 404 0.64 6.45 12.48
N GLY A 405 0.90 6.85 11.25
CA GLY A 405 0.10 6.45 10.11
C GLY A 405 -1.33 7.00 10.11
N PHE A 406 -1.55 8.17 10.73
CA PHE A 406 -2.82 8.89 10.67
C PHE A 406 -2.86 9.69 9.37
N PRO A 407 -3.68 9.36 8.40
CA PRO A 407 -3.90 10.22 7.24
C PRO A 407 -4.33 11.62 7.67
N LEU A 408 -3.94 12.66 6.92
CA LEU A 408 -4.24 14.05 7.26
C LEU A 408 -5.74 14.29 7.45
N ASP A 409 -6.56 13.76 6.55
CA ASP A 409 -8.02 13.85 6.61
C ASP A 409 -8.61 13.14 7.83
N LEU A 410 -8.04 12.01 8.27
CA LEU A 410 -8.42 11.39 9.53
C LEU A 410 -8.14 12.32 10.72
N THR A 411 -6.97 12.99 10.71
CA THR A 411 -6.63 13.99 11.72
C THR A 411 -7.58 15.19 11.67
N GLN A 412 -7.97 15.64 10.46
CA GLN A 412 -8.96 16.70 10.26
C GLN A 412 -10.36 16.29 10.75
N ASP A 413 -10.80 15.05 10.47
CA ASP A 413 -12.09 14.53 10.96
C ASP A 413 -12.15 14.52 12.49
N ILE A 414 -11.08 14.04 13.13
CA ILE A 414 -10.99 14.03 14.59
C ILE A 414 -10.98 15.46 15.16
N ALA A 415 -10.28 16.38 14.48
CA ALA A 415 -10.23 17.79 14.87
C ALA A 415 -11.62 18.45 14.79
N ARG A 416 -12.33 18.24 13.67
CA ARG A 416 -13.69 18.77 13.42
C ARG A 416 -14.70 18.28 14.47
N GLU A 417 -14.63 17.02 14.90
CA GLU A 417 -15.49 16.48 15.96
C GLU A 417 -15.29 17.17 17.32
N ARG A 418 -14.23 17.98 17.47
CA ARG A 418 -13.84 18.72 18.68
C ARG A 418 -13.81 20.23 18.47
N ASP A 419 -14.43 20.71 17.39
CA ASP A 419 -14.44 22.13 17.01
C ASP A 419 -13.03 22.71 16.82
N LEU A 420 -12.06 21.86 16.36
CA LEU A 420 -10.70 22.23 16.02
C LEU A 420 -10.49 22.19 14.50
N THR A 421 -9.48 22.94 14.04
CA THR A 421 -8.99 22.90 12.65
C THR A 421 -7.52 22.46 12.62
N VAL A 422 -7.00 22.13 11.42
CA VAL A 422 -5.61 21.71 11.21
C VAL A 422 -4.93 22.71 10.27
N ASP A 423 -3.70 23.10 10.60
CA ASP A 423 -2.83 23.92 9.72
C ASP A 423 -2.31 23.06 8.56
N ILE A 424 -3.06 23.10 7.43
CA ILE A 424 -2.75 22.34 6.22
C ILE A 424 -1.46 22.84 5.58
N ALA A 425 -1.24 24.19 5.56
CA ALA A 425 -0.05 24.77 4.94
C ALA A 425 1.24 24.34 5.67
N GLY A 426 1.21 24.29 7.00
CA GLY A 426 2.32 23.76 7.80
C GLY A 426 2.56 22.26 7.61
N PHE A 427 1.49 21.49 7.39
CA PHE A 427 1.59 20.04 7.06
C PHE A 427 2.27 19.86 5.68
N ASP A 428 1.82 20.59 4.66
CA ASP A 428 2.36 20.49 3.30
C ASP A 428 3.84 20.91 3.25
N ALA A 429 4.24 21.93 4.01
CA ALA A 429 5.64 22.33 4.14
C ALA A 429 6.50 21.22 4.76
N ALA A 430 6.02 20.54 5.79
CA ALA A 430 6.71 19.43 6.41
C ALA A 430 6.83 18.22 5.46
N MET A 431 5.78 17.94 4.68
CA MET A 431 5.78 16.89 3.64
C MET A 431 6.81 17.17 2.55
N GLU A 432 6.90 18.42 2.06
CA GLU A 432 7.89 18.77 1.03
C GLU A 432 9.32 18.68 1.55
N GLN A 433 9.57 19.12 2.77
CA GLN A 433 10.87 18.95 3.42
C GLN A 433 11.29 17.47 3.52
N GLN A 434 10.36 16.58 3.85
CA GLN A 434 10.62 15.12 3.86
C GLN A 434 10.95 14.61 2.45
N ARG A 435 10.19 15.04 1.42
CA ARG A 435 10.43 14.67 0.02
C ARG A 435 11.79 15.16 -0.48
N GLU A 436 12.18 16.38 -0.14
CA GLU A 436 13.50 16.94 -0.47
C GLU A 436 14.61 16.14 0.20
N THR A 437 14.47 15.78 1.47
CA THR A 437 15.41 14.93 2.20
C THR A 437 15.54 13.55 1.54
N ALA A 438 14.42 12.95 1.16
CA ALA A 438 14.39 11.67 0.45
C ALA A 438 15.03 11.76 -0.95
N ARG A 439 14.77 12.84 -1.72
CA ARG A 439 15.42 13.11 -3.01
C ARG A 439 16.94 13.35 -2.86
N ALA A 440 17.37 14.06 -1.83
CA ALA A 440 18.78 14.31 -1.56
C ALA A 440 19.54 13.02 -1.16
N ALA A 441 18.85 12.08 -0.49
CA ALA A 441 19.40 10.76 -0.15
C ALA A 441 19.42 9.80 -1.36
N GLY A 442 18.54 10.00 -2.34
CA GLY A 442 18.47 9.28 -3.60
C GLY A 442 19.41 9.88 -4.64
N LYS A 443 20.69 9.49 -4.64
CA LYS A 443 21.59 9.77 -5.75
C LYS A 443 21.19 8.94 -6.97
N PHE A 444 20.23 9.42 -7.78
CA PHE A 444 20.05 8.92 -9.14
C PHE A 444 19.75 10.08 -10.10
N GLY A 445 20.77 10.38 -10.96
CA GLY A 445 20.75 10.85 -12.30
C GLY A 445 19.73 11.93 -12.68
N GLY A 446 20.14 13.18 -12.68
CA GLY A 446 19.51 14.16 -13.58
C GLY A 446 19.73 13.67 -15.03
N GLY A 447 18.73 13.04 -15.63
CA GLY A 447 18.80 12.52 -16.99
C GLY A 447 19.11 13.64 -17.97
N VAL A 448 20.12 13.45 -18.82
CA VAL A 448 20.37 14.30 -19.98
C VAL A 448 19.11 14.24 -20.83
N THR A 449 18.49 15.39 -21.09
CA THR A 449 17.34 15.50 -22.02
C THR A 449 17.85 15.96 -23.38
N LEU A 450 17.36 15.33 -24.46
CA LEU A 450 17.66 15.80 -25.81
C LEU A 450 17.02 17.17 -26.06
N PRO A 451 17.73 18.14 -26.68
CA PRO A 451 17.13 19.39 -27.10
C PRO A 451 15.94 19.16 -28.01
N ALA A 452 14.85 19.92 -27.82
CA ALA A 452 13.60 19.77 -28.59
C ALA A 452 13.80 19.91 -30.10
N GLU A 453 14.75 20.74 -30.51
CA GLU A 453 15.12 20.95 -31.94
C GLU A 453 15.69 19.67 -32.55
N LEU A 454 16.53 18.91 -31.82
CA LEU A 454 17.04 17.62 -32.29
C LEU A 454 15.92 16.59 -32.38
N VAL A 455 15.07 16.52 -31.41
CA VAL A 455 13.92 15.57 -31.37
C VAL A 455 13.01 15.80 -32.61
N ALA A 456 12.83 17.08 -33.02
CA ALA A 456 12.00 17.41 -34.16
C ALA A 456 12.63 17.12 -35.54
N THR A 457 13.97 17.03 -35.60
CA THR A 457 14.70 16.92 -36.87
C THR A 457 15.26 15.52 -37.16
N LEU A 458 15.49 14.70 -36.09
CA LEU A 458 16.06 13.36 -36.26
C LEU A 458 14.97 12.32 -36.55
N SER A 459 15.30 11.33 -37.36
CA SER A 459 14.48 10.13 -37.54
C SER A 459 14.64 9.19 -36.32
N PRO A 460 13.56 8.49 -35.87
CA PRO A 460 13.66 7.49 -34.82
C PRO A 460 14.70 6.42 -35.12
N THR A 461 15.43 5.98 -34.08
CA THR A 461 16.40 4.89 -34.20
C THR A 461 15.71 3.55 -34.50
N ARG A 462 16.11 2.85 -35.54
CA ARG A 462 15.63 1.49 -35.84
C ARG A 462 16.39 0.47 -35.01
N PHE A 463 15.68 -0.24 -34.11
CA PHE A 463 16.28 -1.31 -33.31
C PHE A 463 16.38 -2.63 -34.06
N LEU A 464 17.59 -3.21 -34.13
CA LEU A 464 17.92 -4.46 -34.82
C LEU A 464 18.24 -5.61 -33.86
N GLY A 465 18.35 -5.32 -32.55
CA GLY A 465 18.91 -6.21 -31.54
C GLY A 465 17.98 -7.33 -31.07
N TYR A 466 16.79 -7.51 -31.65
CA TYR A 466 15.99 -8.72 -31.42
C TYR A 466 16.60 -9.94 -32.10
N ASP A 467 17.21 -9.75 -33.28
CA ASP A 467 17.66 -10.84 -34.14
C ASP A 467 19.19 -10.94 -34.21
N ARG A 468 19.92 -9.89 -33.88
CA ARG A 468 21.37 -9.83 -34.06
C ARG A 468 22.08 -9.01 -33.01
N LEU A 469 23.30 -9.42 -32.65
CA LEU A 469 24.18 -8.71 -31.73
C LEU A 469 25.23 -7.84 -32.44
N GLN A 470 25.30 -7.92 -33.76
CA GLN A 470 26.21 -7.13 -34.59
C GLN A 470 25.44 -6.52 -35.77
N ALA A 471 25.78 -5.27 -36.08
CA ALA A 471 25.27 -4.62 -37.29
C ALA A 471 26.30 -3.64 -37.84
N ASP A 472 26.35 -3.56 -39.18
CA ASP A 472 27.18 -2.62 -39.93
C ASP A 472 26.32 -1.51 -40.52
N GLY A 473 26.95 -0.40 -40.93
CA GLY A 473 26.25 0.67 -41.63
C GLY A 473 25.41 1.54 -40.71
N LEU A 474 25.82 1.73 -39.44
CA LEU A 474 25.15 2.61 -38.46
C LEU A 474 25.57 4.04 -38.72
N THR A 475 24.68 4.88 -39.26
CA THR A 475 24.97 6.30 -39.54
C THR A 475 24.80 7.13 -38.28
N VAL A 476 25.84 7.89 -37.90
CA VAL A 476 25.77 8.79 -36.74
C VAL A 476 24.89 10.00 -37.05
N LEU A 477 23.76 10.11 -36.34
CA LEU A 477 22.78 11.19 -36.52
C LEU A 477 23.07 12.38 -35.60
N ALA A 478 23.58 12.12 -34.38
CA ALA A 478 23.93 13.14 -33.43
C ALA A 478 25.02 12.66 -32.47
N VAL A 479 25.84 13.59 -32.02
CA VAL A 479 26.84 13.41 -30.96
C VAL A 479 26.60 14.49 -29.89
N LEU A 480 26.49 14.07 -28.64
CA LEU A 480 26.35 14.97 -27.51
C LEU A 480 27.59 14.83 -26.61
N LYS A 481 28.17 15.98 -26.22
CA LYS A 481 29.22 16.09 -25.21
C LYS A 481 28.73 17.01 -24.12
N ASP A 482 28.85 16.60 -22.85
CA ASP A 482 28.34 17.33 -21.70
C ASP A 482 26.86 17.75 -21.85
N GLY A 483 26.03 16.84 -22.43
CA GLY A 483 24.61 17.08 -22.68
C GLY A 483 24.27 18.06 -23.81
N ARG A 484 25.28 18.54 -24.58
CA ARG A 484 25.10 19.49 -25.69
C ARG A 484 25.45 18.85 -27.03
N PRO A 485 24.69 19.12 -28.08
CA PRO A 485 25.01 18.66 -29.44
C PRO A 485 26.33 19.25 -29.92
N VAL A 486 27.19 18.40 -30.52
CA VAL A 486 28.45 18.80 -31.15
C VAL A 486 28.55 18.16 -32.54
N GLN A 487 29.35 18.76 -33.45
CA GLN A 487 29.58 18.20 -34.77
C GLN A 487 30.62 17.09 -34.77
N SER A 488 31.51 17.11 -33.79
CA SER A 488 32.57 16.10 -33.65
C SER A 488 33.06 15.99 -32.20
N ALA A 489 33.67 14.84 -31.90
CA ALA A 489 34.30 14.54 -30.63
C ALA A 489 35.63 13.80 -30.87
N ASP A 490 36.59 13.94 -29.97
CA ASP A 490 37.93 13.39 -30.09
C ASP A 490 38.20 12.28 -29.06
N ALA A 491 39.22 11.49 -29.25
CA ALA A 491 39.66 10.46 -28.33
C ALA A 491 39.85 11.02 -26.90
N GLY A 492 39.27 10.33 -25.90
CA GLY A 492 39.19 10.74 -24.47
C GLY A 492 37.88 11.41 -24.11
N ASP A 493 37.02 11.78 -25.06
CA ASP A 493 35.75 12.42 -24.76
C ASP A 493 34.69 11.39 -24.31
N ALA A 494 33.95 11.73 -23.25
CA ALA A 494 32.73 11.05 -22.90
C ALA A 494 31.58 11.63 -23.72
N VAL A 495 30.84 10.78 -24.44
CA VAL A 495 29.84 11.19 -25.43
C VAL A 495 28.58 10.31 -25.38
N ILE A 496 27.48 10.86 -25.90
CA ILE A 496 26.30 10.10 -26.24
C ILE A 496 26.14 10.14 -27.76
N VAL A 497 26.13 8.97 -28.40
CA VAL A 497 26.03 8.85 -29.86
C VAL A 497 24.66 8.28 -30.25
N ILE A 498 23.92 8.99 -31.07
CA ILE A 498 22.65 8.54 -31.65
C ILE A 498 22.88 8.14 -33.11
N THR A 499 22.40 6.94 -33.46
CA THR A 499 22.52 6.39 -34.84
C THR A 499 21.13 6.16 -35.43
N ASP A 500 21.06 6.06 -36.77
CA ASP A 500 19.83 5.75 -37.53
C ASP A 500 19.27 4.35 -37.22
N GLN A 501 20.14 3.40 -36.92
CA GLN A 501 19.80 2.03 -36.53
C GLN A 501 20.82 1.49 -35.53
N THR A 502 20.45 0.47 -34.73
CA THR A 502 21.38 -0.10 -33.73
C THR A 502 21.00 -1.52 -33.34
N PRO A 503 22.00 -2.41 -33.03
CA PRO A 503 21.75 -3.68 -32.37
C PRO A 503 21.66 -3.56 -30.82
N PHE A 504 21.97 -2.38 -30.24
CA PHE A 504 22.01 -2.16 -28.81
C PHE A 504 20.60 -1.88 -28.27
N TYR A 505 20.17 -2.64 -27.26
CA TYR A 505 18.95 -2.40 -26.54
C TYR A 505 19.13 -1.19 -25.63
N ALA A 506 18.24 -0.22 -25.73
CA ALA A 506 18.21 0.92 -24.82
C ALA A 506 17.38 0.61 -23.58
N GLU A 507 17.85 1.01 -22.41
CA GLU A 507 17.18 0.81 -21.12
C GLU A 507 15.69 1.15 -21.21
N SER A 508 14.84 0.16 -20.93
CA SER A 508 13.39 0.29 -20.96
C SER A 508 12.72 -0.90 -20.28
N GLY A 509 11.54 -0.68 -19.66
CA GLY A 509 10.75 -1.76 -19.07
C GLY A 509 11.46 -2.52 -17.94
N GLY A 510 12.46 -1.91 -17.30
CA GLY A 510 13.27 -2.52 -16.24
C GLY A 510 14.48 -3.32 -16.73
N GLN A 511 14.61 -3.60 -18.05
CA GLN A 511 15.83 -4.19 -18.61
C GLN A 511 16.89 -3.11 -18.80
N VAL A 512 18.10 -3.33 -18.27
CA VAL A 512 19.25 -2.44 -18.41
C VAL A 512 19.70 -2.32 -19.88
N GLY A 513 20.33 -1.19 -20.22
CA GLY A 513 20.92 -0.95 -21.52
C GLY A 513 22.09 -1.88 -21.84
N ASP A 514 22.30 -2.13 -23.12
CA ASP A 514 23.44 -2.90 -23.59
C ASP A 514 24.74 -2.14 -23.52
N THR A 515 25.79 -2.90 -23.37
CA THR A 515 27.18 -2.47 -23.50
C THR A 515 27.86 -3.11 -24.73
N GLY A 516 29.00 -2.58 -25.14
CA GLY A 516 29.76 -3.12 -26.25
C GLY A 516 30.67 -2.10 -26.89
N VAL A 517 30.83 -2.15 -28.24
CA VAL A 517 31.69 -1.24 -28.97
C VAL A 517 31.06 -0.77 -30.29
N LEU A 518 31.25 0.51 -30.60
CA LEU A 518 31.04 1.05 -31.94
C LEU A 518 32.42 1.33 -32.58
N THR A 519 32.62 0.84 -33.82
CA THR A 519 33.88 0.97 -34.52
C THR A 519 33.68 1.39 -35.99
N GLY A 520 34.62 2.11 -36.57
CA GLY A 520 34.61 2.48 -37.99
C GLY A 520 35.55 3.63 -38.29
N ASN A 521 36.24 3.63 -39.46
CA ASN A 521 37.12 4.70 -39.92
C ASN A 521 38.21 5.13 -38.92
N GLY A 522 38.76 4.18 -38.15
CA GLY A 522 39.76 4.48 -37.12
C GLY A 522 39.16 5.01 -35.81
N VAL A 523 37.83 5.03 -35.68
CA VAL A 523 37.08 5.38 -34.46
C VAL A 523 36.77 4.12 -33.65
N ARG A 524 36.94 4.24 -32.33
CA ARG A 524 36.48 3.21 -31.37
C ARG A 524 35.81 3.88 -30.16
N LEU A 525 34.51 3.65 -30.01
CA LEU A 525 33.71 4.04 -28.84
C LEU A 525 33.42 2.81 -28.00
N ALA A 526 33.86 2.84 -26.73
CA ALA A 526 33.44 1.86 -25.75
C ALA A 526 32.04 2.28 -25.24
N VAL A 527 31.02 1.49 -25.58
CA VAL A 527 29.64 1.73 -25.11
C VAL A 527 29.49 1.12 -23.71
N GLU A 528 29.33 1.97 -22.71
CA GLU A 528 29.21 1.60 -21.31
C GLU A 528 27.74 1.41 -20.90
N ASP A 529 26.82 2.06 -21.63
CA ASP A 529 25.38 1.97 -21.44
C ASP A 529 24.65 2.41 -22.72
N THR A 530 23.40 1.97 -22.89
CA THR A 530 22.52 2.44 -23.94
C THR A 530 21.20 2.89 -23.36
N GLN A 531 20.89 4.18 -23.52
CA GLN A 531 19.72 4.82 -22.91
C GLN A 531 18.69 5.23 -23.96
N LYS A 532 17.40 5.27 -23.57
CA LYS A 532 16.29 5.66 -24.42
C LYS A 532 15.94 7.12 -24.24
N PHE A 533 16.09 7.93 -25.29
CA PHE A 533 15.76 9.35 -25.28
C PHE A 533 14.48 9.63 -26.05
N ALA A 534 13.63 10.52 -25.50
CA ALA A 534 12.34 10.91 -26.08
C ALA A 534 11.47 9.73 -26.54
N GLY A 535 11.64 8.56 -25.93
CA GLY A 535 10.88 7.34 -26.24
C GLY A 535 11.26 6.62 -27.55
N GLN A 536 12.06 7.23 -28.42
CA GLN A 536 12.31 6.75 -29.79
C GLN A 536 13.78 6.74 -30.24
N PHE A 537 14.70 7.34 -29.49
CA PHE A 537 16.12 7.39 -29.82
C PHE A 537 16.94 6.50 -28.91
N HIS A 538 17.84 5.70 -29.47
CA HIS A 538 18.81 4.91 -28.71
C HIS A 538 20.13 5.69 -28.65
N GLY A 539 20.54 6.15 -27.50
CA GLY A 539 21.77 6.87 -27.24
C GLY A 539 22.82 5.96 -26.64
N HIS A 540 23.93 5.75 -27.35
CA HIS A 540 25.06 4.96 -26.90
C HIS A 540 25.93 5.85 -26.02
N VAL A 541 25.93 5.62 -24.72
CA VAL A 541 26.69 6.37 -23.71
C VAL A 541 28.05 5.69 -23.55
N GLY A 542 29.14 6.43 -23.69
CA GLY A 542 30.46 5.84 -23.50
C GLY A 542 31.61 6.80 -23.78
N THR A 543 32.83 6.26 -23.78
CA THR A 543 34.07 7.02 -23.95
C THR A 543 34.71 6.67 -25.29
N LEU A 544 35.05 7.69 -26.04
CA LEU A 544 35.78 7.54 -27.32
C LEU A 544 37.21 7.14 -27.00
N SER A 545 37.59 5.89 -27.27
CA SER A 545 38.93 5.40 -26.95
C SER A 545 39.96 5.65 -28.07
N GLU A 546 39.52 5.74 -29.34
CA GLU A 546 40.40 5.95 -30.48
C GLU A 546 39.70 6.81 -31.54
N GLY A 547 40.49 7.66 -32.22
CA GLY A 547 40.06 8.45 -33.37
C GLY A 547 39.21 9.68 -33.04
N GLY A 548 38.65 10.30 -34.08
CA GLY A 548 37.71 11.42 -33.97
C GLY A 548 36.39 11.08 -34.64
N LEU A 549 35.30 11.20 -33.95
CA LEU A 549 33.93 10.89 -34.38
C LEU A 549 33.22 12.15 -34.91
N LYS A 550 32.47 12.05 -35.99
CA LYS A 550 31.70 13.15 -36.58
C LYS A 550 30.29 12.71 -36.91
N VAL A 551 29.35 13.67 -36.85
CA VAL A 551 28.01 13.47 -37.40
C VAL A 551 28.11 13.10 -38.88
N GLY A 552 27.39 12.04 -39.31
CA GLY A 552 27.43 11.48 -40.64
C GLY A 552 28.41 10.32 -40.84
N ASP A 553 29.28 10.03 -39.85
CA ASP A 553 30.16 8.86 -39.90
C ASP A 553 29.34 7.56 -39.91
N VAL A 554 29.89 6.53 -40.56
CA VAL A 554 29.28 5.20 -40.63
C VAL A 554 30.08 4.23 -39.78
N LEU A 555 29.44 3.61 -38.82
CA LEU A 555 30.03 2.72 -37.83
C LEU A 555 29.48 1.28 -37.96
N SER A 556 30.20 0.35 -37.36
CA SER A 556 29.77 -1.00 -37.04
C SER A 556 29.57 -1.15 -35.55
N GLY A 557 28.48 -1.75 -35.08
CA GLY A 557 28.16 -1.98 -33.67
C GLY A 557 28.24 -3.44 -33.29
N GLN A 558 28.93 -3.74 -32.20
CA GLN A 558 29.01 -5.08 -31.61
C GLN A 558 28.59 -5.01 -30.12
N VAL A 559 27.47 -5.65 -29.80
CA VAL A 559 26.97 -5.79 -28.44
C VAL A 559 27.78 -6.82 -27.66
N ASP A 560 27.99 -6.60 -26.36
CA ASP A 560 28.53 -7.62 -25.46
C ASP A 560 27.53 -8.80 -25.35
N GLY A 561 27.86 -9.88 -26.06
CA GLY A 561 26.98 -11.04 -26.17
C GLY A 561 26.81 -11.82 -24.86
N GLU A 562 27.85 -11.86 -24.02
CA GLU A 562 27.78 -12.56 -22.71
C GLU A 562 26.85 -11.83 -21.76
N ARG A 563 27.04 -10.51 -21.63
CA ARG A 563 26.21 -9.65 -20.80
C ARG A 563 24.73 -9.65 -21.28
N ARG A 564 24.48 -9.48 -22.57
CA ARG A 564 23.14 -9.57 -23.15
C ARG A 564 22.51 -10.96 -22.90
N GLY A 565 23.28 -12.03 -23.08
CA GLY A 565 22.85 -13.41 -22.86
C GLY A 565 22.34 -13.59 -21.43
N ALA A 566 23.13 -13.21 -20.42
CA ALA A 566 22.73 -13.27 -19.03
C ALA A 566 21.47 -12.43 -18.71
N THR A 567 21.39 -11.21 -19.30
CA THR A 567 20.22 -10.33 -19.15
C THR A 567 18.93 -10.96 -19.71
N ILE A 568 19.01 -11.61 -20.89
CA ILE A 568 17.88 -12.30 -21.53
C ILE A 568 17.32 -13.43 -20.64
N LEU A 569 18.20 -14.21 -19.97
CA LEU A 569 17.79 -15.29 -19.06
C LEU A 569 16.98 -14.72 -17.90
N ASN A 570 17.50 -13.67 -17.25
CA ASN A 570 16.84 -12.99 -16.13
C ASN A 570 15.52 -12.34 -16.55
N HIS A 571 15.45 -11.74 -17.73
CA HIS A 571 14.22 -11.11 -18.22
C HIS A 571 13.11 -12.15 -18.46
N SER A 572 13.45 -13.25 -19.14
CA SER A 572 12.47 -14.30 -19.41
C SER A 572 12.00 -15.00 -18.13
N ALA A 573 12.90 -15.19 -17.15
CA ALA A 573 12.56 -15.71 -15.83
C ALA A 573 11.65 -14.78 -15.04
N THR A 574 11.75 -13.45 -15.24
CA THR A 574 10.88 -12.48 -14.59
C THR A 574 9.41 -12.70 -14.94
N HIS A 575 9.09 -12.98 -16.18
CA HIS A 575 7.73 -13.29 -16.64
C HIS A 575 7.21 -14.61 -16.05
N LEU A 576 8.04 -15.64 -16.01
CA LEU A 576 7.67 -16.92 -15.36
C LEU A 576 7.45 -16.74 -13.85
N LEU A 577 8.29 -15.90 -13.19
CA LEU A 577 8.13 -15.56 -11.79
C LEU A 577 6.83 -14.80 -11.55
N HIS A 578 6.49 -13.82 -12.37
CA HIS A 578 5.24 -13.07 -12.26
C HIS A 578 4.02 -14.00 -12.35
N ALA A 579 3.99 -14.90 -13.33
CA ALA A 579 2.93 -15.89 -13.48
C ALA A 579 2.85 -16.84 -12.26
N ALA A 580 3.99 -17.32 -11.75
CA ALA A 580 4.05 -18.19 -10.57
C ALA A 580 3.56 -17.48 -9.29
N LEU A 581 3.92 -16.21 -9.10
CA LEU A 581 3.45 -15.39 -8.00
C LEU A 581 1.93 -15.22 -8.05
N ARG A 582 1.37 -14.93 -9.21
CA ARG A 582 -0.09 -14.82 -9.38
C ARG A 582 -0.83 -16.12 -9.12
N GLU A 583 -0.25 -17.24 -9.53
CA GLU A 583 -0.84 -18.56 -9.31
C GLU A 583 -0.84 -18.95 -7.82
N VAL A 584 0.23 -18.63 -7.08
CA VAL A 584 0.40 -19.02 -5.67
C VAL A 584 -0.24 -18.03 -4.70
N LEU A 585 -0.06 -16.72 -4.94
CA LEU A 585 -0.48 -15.67 -4.02
C LEU A 585 -1.83 -15.06 -4.40
N GLY A 586 -2.24 -15.15 -5.67
CA GLY A 586 -3.50 -14.63 -6.18
C GLY A 586 -3.33 -13.54 -7.25
N THR A 587 -4.42 -13.27 -7.97
CA THR A 587 -4.46 -12.35 -9.12
C THR A 587 -4.22 -10.88 -8.78
N HIS A 588 -4.25 -10.49 -7.51
CA HIS A 588 -3.90 -9.15 -7.02
C HIS A 588 -2.42 -8.81 -7.17
N VAL A 589 -1.57 -9.83 -7.41
CA VAL A 589 -0.15 -9.61 -7.69
C VAL A 589 0.00 -8.87 -9.02
N GLN A 590 0.56 -7.66 -8.96
CA GLN A 590 0.84 -6.79 -10.10
C GLN A 590 2.25 -6.22 -9.96
N GLN A 591 2.96 -6.09 -11.05
CA GLN A 591 4.27 -5.44 -11.06
C GLN A 591 4.17 -3.98 -10.59
N LYS A 592 5.06 -3.59 -9.67
CA LYS A 592 5.25 -2.21 -9.19
C LYS A 592 6.61 -1.65 -9.59
N GLY A 593 7.55 -2.51 -9.92
CA GLY A 593 8.87 -2.18 -10.40
C GLY A 593 9.59 -3.43 -10.87
N SER A 594 10.55 -3.26 -11.76
CA SER A 594 11.42 -4.34 -12.23
C SER A 594 12.83 -3.80 -12.49
N LEU A 595 13.83 -4.62 -12.25
CA LEU A 595 15.19 -4.45 -12.70
C LEU A 595 15.68 -5.78 -13.23
N VAL A 596 16.10 -5.79 -14.48
CA VAL A 596 16.66 -6.97 -15.14
C VAL A 596 18.06 -6.62 -15.59
N ALA A 597 19.04 -7.19 -14.91
CA ALA A 597 20.48 -6.99 -15.13
C ALA A 597 21.16 -8.34 -15.41
N PRO A 598 22.42 -8.36 -15.87
CA PRO A 598 23.09 -9.63 -16.16
C PRO A 598 23.37 -10.48 -14.90
N ASP A 599 23.55 -9.83 -13.76
CA ASP A 599 23.88 -10.46 -12.48
C ASP A 599 22.65 -10.90 -11.68
N ARG A 600 21.49 -10.30 -11.90
CA ARG A 600 20.24 -10.63 -11.19
C ARG A 600 19.00 -10.05 -11.85
N LEU A 601 17.85 -10.57 -11.45
CA LEU A 601 16.57 -9.90 -11.61
C LEU A 601 16.05 -9.43 -10.25
N ARG A 602 15.29 -8.31 -10.26
CA ARG A 602 14.55 -7.78 -9.13
C ARG A 602 13.12 -7.51 -9.57
N PHE A 603 12.18 -8.05 -8.84
CA PHE A 603 10.77 -7.90 -9.13
C PHE A 603 10.02 -7.36 -7.90
N ASP A 604 9.51 -6.14 -8.03
CA ASP A 604 8.71 -5.46 -7.02
C ASP A 604 7.23 -5.62 -7.39
N PHE A 605 6.41 -6.10 -6.47
CA PHE A 605 5.01 -6.43 -6.77
C PHE A 605 4.09 -6.15 -5.59
N SER A 606 2.80 -5.98 -5.88
CA SER A 606 1.77 -5.75 -4.88
C SER A 606 1.47 -7.04 -4.10
N HIS A 607 1.73 -7.02 -2.79
CA HIS A 607 1.30 -8.05 -1.86
C HIS A 607 1.30 -7.51 -0.42
N PHE A 608 0.33 -7.92 0.40
CA PHE A 608 0.02 -7.30 1.68
C PHE A 608 0.74 -7.92 2.88
N GLN A 609 1.36 -9.10 2.72
CA GLN A 609 2.02 -9.84 3.81
C GLN A 609 3.38 -10.41 3.37
N PRO A 610 4.28 -10.80 4.30
CA PRO A 610 5.48 -11.57 3.98
C PRO A 610 5.11 -12.90 3.33
N ILE A 611 5.92 -13.32 2.33
CA ILE A 611 5.76 -14.64 1.72
C ILE A 611 6.45 -15.67 2.63
N SER A 612 5.76 -16.75 2.95
CA SER A 612 6.34 -17.82 3.76
C SER A 612 7.42 -18.60 3.00
N ALA A 613 8.32 -19.25 3.73
CA ALA A 613 9.35 -20.07 3.14
C ALA A 613 8.77 -21.21 2.26
N ASP A 614 7.63 -21.76 2.65
CA ASP A 614 6.95 -22.81 1.89
C ASP A 614 6.37 -22.26 0.58
N GLU A 615 5.76 -21.07 0.59
CA GLU A 615 5.26 -20.40 -0.61
C GLU A 615 6.40 -20.03 -1.56
N LEU A 616 7.52 -19.49 -1.05
CA LEU A 616 8.72 -19.21 -1.85
C LEU A 616 9.27 -20.48 -2.52
N ALA A 617 9.33 -21.60 -1.78
CA ALA A 617 9.76 -22.88 -2.33
C ALA A 617 8.80 -23.41 -3.42
N VAL A 618 7.50 -23.18 -3.27
CA VAL A 618 6.50 -23.53 -4.31
C VAL A 618 6.67 -22.65 -5.55
N ILE A 619 6.83 -21.32 -5.38
CA ILE A 619 7.04 -20.37 -6.48
C ILE A 619 8.31 -20.74 -7.27
N GLU A 620 9.44 -20.91 -6.60
CA GLU A 620 10.70 -21.31 -7.22
C GLU A 620 10.58 -22.63 -7.99
N ARG A 621 9.90 -23.61 -7.40
CA ARG A 621 9.65 -24.92 -8.04
C ARG A 621 8.80 -24.79 -9.31
N LYS A 622 7.77 -23.93 -9.30
CA LYS A 622 6.90 -23.68 -10.45
C LYS A 622 7.68 -23.03 -11.59
N VAL A 623 8.47 -21.99 -11.30
CA VAL A 623 9.33 -21.35 -12.32
C VAL A 623 10.28 -22.39 -12.93
N ASN A 624 11.00 -23.17 -12.10
CA ASN A 624 11.90 -24.21 -12.59
C ASN A 624 11.16 -25.35 -13.33
N GLN A 625 9.89 -25.61 -13.03
CA GLN A 625 9.07 -26.54 -13.80
C GLN A 625 8.82 -26.02 -15.23
N GLN A 626 8.53 -24.72 -15.40
CA GLN A 626 8.37 -24.11 -16.72
C GLN A 626 9.69 -24.04 -17.50
N VAL A 627 10.81 -23.77 -16.81
CA VAL A 627 12.14 -23.87 -17.41
C VAL A 627 12.37 -25.29 -17.99
N ARG A 628 12.12 -26.33 -17.20
CA ARG A 628 12.29 -27.74 -17.66
C ARG A 628 11.28 -28.17 -18.72
N ALA A 629 10.10 -27.54 -18.77
CA ALA A 629 9.12 -27.79 -19.83
C ALA A 629 9.62 -27.38 -21.22
N ASN A 630 10.62 -26.48 -21.25
CA ASN A 630 11.31 -26.05 -22.47
C ASN A 630 10.37 -25.59 -23.59
N ASN A 631 9.34 -24.81 -23.23
CA ASN A 631 8.38 -24.27 -24.17
C ASN A 631 9.02 -23.19 -25.07
N ALA A 632 8.52 -23.02 -26.29
CA ALA A 632 8.92 -21.91 -27.15
C ALA A 632 8.50 -20.58 -26.52
N ALA A 633 9.34 -19.56 -26.69
CA ALA A 633 9.02 -18.18 -26.38
C ALA A 633 8.60 -17.48 -27.68
N GLU A 634 7.30 -17.37 -27.90
CA GLU A 634 6.72 -16.81 -29.10
C GLU A 634 6.48 -15.31 -28.96
N VAL A 635 6.78 -14.56 -30.01
CA VAL A 635 6.58 -13.12 -30.03
C VAL A 635 5.62 -12.76 -31.16
N HIS A 636 4.55 -12.06 -30.77
CA HIS A 636 3.53 -11.59 -31.71
C HIS A 636 3.44 -10.06 -31.64
N THR A 637 3.23 -9.40 -32.80
CA THR A 637 2.93 -7.97 -32.85
C THR A 637 1.53 -7.80 -33.38
N MET A 638 0.66 -7.15 -32.60
CA MET A 638 -0.77 -7.01 -32.88
C MET A 638 -1.31 -5.70 -32.31
N ALA A 639 -2.56 -5.35 -32.66
CA ALA A 639 -3.24 -4.21 -32.08
C ALA A 639 -3.49 -4.44 -30.57
N MET A 640 -3.57 -3.36 -29.78
CA MET A 640 -3.73 -3.45 -28.32
C MET A 640 -4.98 -4.28 -27.92
N GLN A 641 -6.12 -4.08 -28.60
CA GLN A 641 -7.34 -4.83 -28.31
C GLN A 641 -7.19 -6.31 -28.65
N GLU A 642 -6.57 -6.63 -29.77
CA GLU A 642 -6.27 -8.01 -30.17
C GLU A 642 -5.37 -8.71 -29.15
N ALA A 643 -4.40 -7.98 -28.58
CA ALA A 643 -3.52 -8.51 -27.53
C ALA A 643 -4.28 -8.85 -26.25
N LEU A 644 -5.22 -8.01 -25.85
CA LEU A 644 -6.09 -8.28 -24.69
C LEU A 644 -7.01 -9.49 -24.95
N ASP A 645 -7.59 -9.58 -26.12
CA ASP A 645 -8.42 -10.71 -26.54
C ASP A 645 -7.62 -12.02 -26.66
N PHE A 646 -6.32 -11.90 -27.00
CA PHE A 646 -5.36 -13.01 -27.00
C PHE A 646 -4.96 -13.46 -25.58
N GLY A 647 -5.39 -12.74 -24.56
CA GLY A 647 -5.12 -13.02 -23.15
C GLY A 647 -3.81 -12.41 -22.64
N ALA A 648 -3.26 -11.43 -23.34
CA ALA A 648 -2.05 -10.76 -22.90
C ALA A 648 -2.31 -9.86 -21.69
N MET A 649 -1.46 -10.00 -20.68
CA MET A 649 -1.48 -9.12 -19.51
C MET A 649 -0.77 -7.81 -19.84
N ALA A 650 -1.49 -6.69 -19.67
CA ALA A 650 -0.93 -5.35 -19.75
C ALA A 650 -0.49 -4.87 -18.36
N LEU A 651 0.69 -4.26 -18.28
CA LEU A 651 1.16 -3.66 -17.02
C LEU A 651 0.44 -2.33 -16.77
N PHE A 652 -0.05 -2.14 -15.58
CA PHE A 652 -0.77 -0.93 -15.18
C PHE A 652 0.15 0.29 -15.18
N GLY A 653 -0.25 1.36 -15.89
CA GLY A 653 0.44 2.66 -15.88
C GLY A 653 1.48 2.85 -17.00
N GLU A 654 1.71 1.87 -17.86
CA GLU A 654 2.53 2.05 -19.06
C GLU A 654 1.69 2.60 -20.22
N LYS A 655 2.30 3.50 -21.02
CA LYS A 655 1.70 4.01 -22.26
C LYS A 655 2.08 3.10 -23.40
N TYR A 656 1.12 2.37 -23.92
CA TYR A 656 1.30 1.51 -25.09
C TYR A 656 0.91 2.25 -26.37
N GLY A 657 1.57 1.92 -27.50
CA GLY A 657 1.19 2.39 -28.82
C GLY A 657 0.00 1.62 -29.38
N GLU A 658 -0.45 1.97 -30.60
CA GLU A 658 -1.53 1.27 -31.30
C GLU A 658 -1.20 -0.22 -31.57
N HIS A 659 0.10 -0.53 -31.77
CA HIS A 659 0.61 -1.90 -31.91
C HIS A 659 1.52 -2.24 -30.75
N VAL A 660 1.32 -3.41 -30.18
CA VAL A 660 2.04 -3.90 -29.00
C VAL A 660 2.72 -5.24 -29.32
N ARG A 661 3.82 -5.48 -28.62
CA ARG A 661 4.56 -6.74 -28.70
C ARG A 661 4.14 -7.64 -27.54
N VAL A 662 3.59 -8.82 -27.85
CA VAL A 662 3.14 -9.84 -26.92
C VAL A 662 4.18 -10.96 -26.87
N LEU A 663 4.67 -11.27 -25.68
CA LEU A 663 5.50 -12.44 -25.42
C LEU A 663 4.62 -13.55 -24.85
N LYS A 664 4.63 -14.72 -25.46
CA LYS A 664 3.95 -15.93 -24.99
C LYS A 664 4.96 -17.04 -24.73
N MET A 665 4.99 -17.56 -23.51
CA MET A 665 5.83 -18.70 -23.11
C MET A 665 4.96 -19.90 -22.73
N GLY A 666 4.65 -20.73 -23.74
CA GLY A 666 3.66 -21.79 -23.62
C GLY A 666 2.28 -21.23 -23.27
N ASP A 667 1.52 -21.97 -22.47
CA ASP A 667 0.22 -21.50 -21.93
C ASP A 667 0.35 -20.90 -20.52
N TYR A 668 1.59 -20.70 -20.03
CA TYR A 668 1.85 -20.29 -18.66
C TYR A 668 1.99 -18.79 -18.47
N SER A 669 2.63 -18.09 -19.42
CA SER A 669 2.78 -16.63 -19.37
C SER A 669 2.50 -16.02 -20.71
N THR A 670 1.61 -15.01 -20.75
CA THR A 670 1.32 -14.19 -21.95
C THR A 670 1.26 -12.74 -21.49
N GLU A 671 2.27 -11.93 -21.87
CA GLU A 671 2.44 -10.57 -21.36
C GLU A 671 2.89 -9.59 -22.45
N LEU A 672 2.54 -8.31 -22.31
CA LEU A 672 3.07 -7.24 -23.15
C LEU A 672 4.52 -6.96 -22.76
N CYS A 673 5.48 -7.15 -23.65
CA CYS A 673 6.88 -6.90 -23.37
C CYS A 673 7.68 -6.48 -24.62
N GLY A 674 8.39 -5.33 -24.52
CA GLY A 674 9.32 -4.82 -25.53
C GLY A 674 10.78 -5.25 -25.35
N GLY A 675 11.09 -6.08 -24.35
CA GLY A 675 12.45 -6.51 -24.03
C GLY A 675 12.99 -7.64 -24.91
N THR A 676 14.20 -8.09 -24.58
CA THR A 676 14.86 -9.23 -25.25
C THR A 676 14.70 -10.49 -24.41
N HIS A 677 14.42 -11.63 -25.07
CA HIS A 677 14.05 -12.88 -24.43
C HIS A 677 14.76 -14.09 -25.01
N VAL A 678 14.74 -15.20 -24.28
CA VAL A 678 15.19 -16.52 -24.75
C VAL A 678 14.33 -17.02 -25.90
N ASN A 679 14.84 -17.95 -26.67
CA ASN A 679 14.05 -18.64 -27.70
C ASN A 679 13.16 -19.73 -27.08
N ARG A 680 13.62 -20.35 -25.99
CA ARG A 680 12.91 -21.40 -25.28
C ARG A 680 13.11 -21.23 -23.78
N THR A 681 12.11 -21.58 -22.97
CA THR A 681 12.20 -21.45 -21.50
C THR A 681 13.34 -22.27 -20.91
N GLY A 682 13.75 -23.38 -21.58
CA GLY A 682 14.88 -24.20 -21.17
C GLY A 682 16.23 -23.49 -21.21
N ASP A 683 16.38 -22.47 -22.06
CA ASP A 683 17.62 -21.70 -22.18
C ASP A 683 17.95 -20.96 -20.86
N ILE A 684 16.93 -20.67 -20.01
CA ILE A 684 17.10 -20.03 -18.69
C ILE A 684 18.01 -20.85 -17.77
N GLY A 685 18.02 -22.16 -17.91
CA GLY A 685 18.82 -23.08 -17.10
C GLY A 685 18.24 -23.30 -15.70
N LEU A 686 18.89 -22.79 -14.67
CA LEU A 686 18.42 -22.83 -13.30
C LEU A 686 17.89 -21.44 -12.88
N PHE A 687 16.78 -21.40 -12.17
CA PHE A 687 16.26 -20.21 -11.50
C PHE A 687 16.36 -20.36 -9.98
N LYS A 688 16.90 -19.37 -9.29
CA LYS A 688 17.06 -19.40 -7.82
C LYS A 688 16.64 -18.06 -7.20
N ILE A 689 15.72 -18.09 -6.22
CA ILE A 689 15.37 -16.93 -5.40
C ILE A 689 16.48 -16.70 -4.38
N THR A 690 17.03 -15.47 -4.33
CA THR A 690 18.11 -15.10 -3.41
C THR A 690 17.61 -14.33 -2.21
N SER A 691 16.58 -13.49 -2.38
CA SER A 691 15.98 -12.73 -1.29
C SER A 691 14.50 -12.44 -1.50
N GLU A 692 13.77 -12.22 -0.42
CA GLU A 692 12.42 -11.72 -0.37
C GLU A 692 12.28 -10.71 0.78
N GLY A 693 11.60 -9.58 0.55
CA GLY A 693 11.40 -8.56 1.58
C GLY A 693 10.40 -7.48 1.23
N GLY A 694 9.99 -6.69 2.23
CA GLY A 694 9.13 -5.53 2.04
C GLY A 694 9.92 -4.32 1.56
N VAL A 695 9.40 -3.59 0.57
CA VAL A 695 9.97 -2.33 0.06
C VAL A 695 9.21 -1.14 0.62
N SER A 696 7.90 -1.23 0.57
CA SER A 696 6.96 -0.25 1.11
C SER A 696 5.67 -0.95 1.52
N ALA A 697 4.75 -0.21 2.10
CA ALA A 697 3.45 -0.77 2.47
C ALA A 697 2.73 -1.31 1.23
N GLY A 698 2.37 -2.60 1.26
CA GLY A 698 1.70 -3.28 0.16
C GLY A 698 2.59 -3.63 -1.03
N VAL A 699 3.92 -3.42 -0.95
CA VAL A 699 4.87 -3.79 -2.00
C VAL A 699 5.95 -4.70 -1.45
N ARG A 700 6.09 -5.87 -2.06
CA ARG A 700 7.12 -6.87 -1.77
C ARG A 700 8.12 -6.91 -2.92
N ARG A 701 9.34 -7.31 -2.60
CA ARG A 701 10.46 -7.48 -3.54
C ARG A 701 10.96 -8.91 -3.50
N ILE A 702 11.15 -9.50 -4.67
CA ILE A 702 11.95 -10.71 -4.84
C ILE A 702 13.18 -10.36 -5.68
N GLU A 703 14.34 -10.84 -5.25
CA GLU A 703 15.53 -10.91 -6.08
C GLU A 703 15.85 -12.37 -6.41
N ALA A 704 16.28 -12.60 -7.62
CA ALA A 704 16.60 -13.95 -8.11
C ALA A 704 17.71 -13.90 -9.16
N VAL A 705 18.32 -15.06 -9.41
CA VAL A 705 19.39 -15.28 -10.37
C VAL A 705 19.05 -16.46 -11.27
N THR A 706 19.66 -16.46 -12.48
CA THR A 706 19.42 -17.53 -13.48
C THR A 706 20.73 -18.03 -14.10
N GLY A 707 20.65 -19.12 -14.81
CA GLY A 707 21.77 -19.67 -15.58
C GLY A 707 23.03 -19.88 -14.74
N GLN A 708 24.16 -19.36 -15.21
CA GLN A 708 25.44 -19.44 -14.50
C GLN A 708 25.39 -18.77 -13.13
N GLY A 709 24.76 -17.58 -13.00
CA GLY A 709 24.62 -16.91 -11.72
C GLY A 709 23.86 -17.72 -10.67
N ALA A 710 22.91 -18.56 -11.09
CA ALA A 710 22.21 -19.47 -10.17
C ALA A 710 23.08 -20.67 -9.77
N LEU A 711 23.92 -21.19 -10.66
CA LEU A 711 24.90 -22.22 -10.31
C LEU A 711 25.95 -21.68 -9.34
N ASP A 712 26.53 -20.51 -9.62
CA ASP A 712 27.50 -19.85 -8.74
C ASP A 712 26.93 -19.59 -7.35
N TYR A 713 25.64 -19.23 -7.26
CA TYR A 713 24.95 -19.05 -5.99
C TYR A 713 24.84 -20.39 -5.21
N VAL A 714 24.45 -21.49 -5.89
CA VAL A 714 24.34 -22.80 -5.26
C VAL A 714 25.71 -23.29 -4.80
N ASP A 715 26.74 -23.16 -5.65
CA ASP A 715 28.13 -23.56 -5.32
C ASP A 715 28.65 -22.78 -4.11
N ALA A 716 28.35 -21.48 -4.01
CA ALA A 716 28.71 -20.67 -2.84
C ALA A 716 28.00 -21.13 -1.56
N GLU A 717 26.73 -21.49 -1.62
CA GLU A 717 25.99 -22.02 -0.47
C GLU A 717 26.51 -23.40 -0.06
N GLU A 718 26.83 -24.27 -1.01
CA GLU A 718 27.45 -25.58 -0.74
C GLU A 718 28.83 -25.43 -0.11
N ALA A 719 29.64 -24.47 -0.59
CA ALA A 719 30.96 -24.19 -0.02
C ALA A 719 30.86 -23.70 1.45
N ARG A 720 29.89 -22.79 1.74
CA ARG A 720 29.63 -22.33 3.12
C ARG A 720 29.17 -23.46 4.03
N LEU A 721 28.34 -24.37 3.51
CA LEU A 721 27.89 -25.55 4.27
C LEU A 721 29.03 -26.50 4.50
N ALA A 722 29.93 -26.72 3.54
CA ALA A 722 31.14 -27.52 3.68
C ALA A 722 32.09 -26.94 4.72
N GLU A 723 32.36 -25.64 4.70
CA GLU A 723 33.16 -24.92 5.71
C GLU A 723 32.56 -25.07 7.12
N ALA A 724 31.24 -24.89 7.27
CA ALA A 724 30.56 -25.11 8.54
C ALA A 724 30.70 -26.57 9.04
N ALA A 725 30.61 -27.53 8.13
CA ALA A 725 30.80 -28.94 8.42
C ALA A 725 32.24 -29.25 8.90
N GLU A 726 33.25 -28.64 8.25
CA GLU A 726 34.66 -28.78 8.64
C GLU A 726 34.90 -28.20 10.03
N LEU A 727 34.43 -26.97 10.31
CA LEU A 727 34.52 -26.33 11.63
C LEU A 727 33.91 -27.18 12.75
N LEU A 728 32.85 -27.92 12.44
CA LEU A 728 32.18 -28.84 13.37
C LEU A 728 32.79 -30.25 13.38
N GLY A 729 33.79 -30.49 12.52
CA GLY A 729 34.45 -31.84 12.43
C GLY A 729 33.48 -32.89 11.92
N GLY A 730 32.67 -32.62 10.86
CA GLY A 730 31.65 -33.54 10.31
C GLY A 730 31.43 -33.37 8.82
N SER A 731 30.37 -33.97 8.33
CA SER A 731 29.90 -33.85 6.96
C SER A 731 28.78 -32.82 6.86
N ALA A 732 28.47 -32.30 5.65
CA ALA A 732 27.37 -31.40 5.42
C ALA A 732 26.02 -31.91 5.96
N GLY A 733 25.79 -33.24 5.90
CA GLY A 733 24.60 -33.89 6.44
C GLY A 733 24.47 -33.82 7.97
N ASP A 734 25.59 -33.69 8.67
CA ASP A 734 25.64 -33.75 10.15
C ASP A 734 25.59 -32.34 10.79
N VAL A 735 25.73 -31.28 10.01
CA VAL A 735 25.88 -29.88 10.51
C VAL A 735 24.78 -29.52 11.49
N VAL A 736 23.52 -29.75 11.14
CA VAL A 736 22.36 -29.37 11.97
C VAL A 736 22.37 -30.16 13.30
N GLU A 737 22.69 -31.46 13.26
CA GLU A 737 22.75 -32.29 14.45
C GLU A 737 23.89 -31.86 15.37
N LYS A 738 25.08 -31.57 14.81
CA LYS A 738 26.23 -31.06 15.56
C LYS A 738 26.01 -29.68 16.18
N ILE A 739 25.35 -28.77 15.48
CA ILE A 739 24.97 -27.48 16.06
C ILE A 739 24.01 -27.66 17.23
N ARG A 740 23.01 -28.57 17.11
CA ARG A 740 22.10 -28.88 18.23
C ARG A 740 22.86 -29.49 19.42
N ALA A 741 23.78 -30.42 19.15
CA ALA A 741 24.61 -31.04 20.19
C ALA A 741 25.52 -29.99 20.88
N LEU A 742 26.12 -29.06 20.10
CA LEU A 742 26.92 -27.96 20.62
C LEU A 742 26.10 -27.05 21.54
N GLY A 743 24.90 -26.65 21.11
CA GLY A 743 24.00 -25.85 21.94
C GLY A 743 23.54 -26.53 23.22
N GLN A 744 23.33 -27.88 23.18
CA GLN A 744 23.04 -28.64 24.39
C GLN A 744 24.26 -28.70 25.32
N ARG A 745 25.47 -28.92 24.76
CA ARG A 745 26.73 -28.96 25.52
C ARG A 745 27.01 -27.61 26.16
N GLN A 746 26.80 -26.51 25.47
CA GLN A 746 26.94 -25.16 26.04
C GLN A 746 26.03 -25.00 27.28
N LYS A 747 24.72 -25.27 27.13
CA LYS A 747 23.78 -25.19 28.27
C LYS A 747 24.17 -26.09 29.44
N GLN A 748 24.75 -27.28 29.15
CA GLN A 748 25.25 -28.17 30.18
C GLN A 748 26.44 -27.56 30.88
N LEU A 749 27.45 -27.03 30.15
CA LEU A 749 28.63 -26.40 30.72
C LEU A 749 28.29 -25.18 31.57
N GLU A 750 27.31 -24.35 31.13
CA GLU A 750 26.79 -23.22 31.93
C GLU A 750 26.21 -23.70 33.27
N ARG A 751 25.44 -24.82 33.28
CA ARG A 751 24.90 -25.40 34.52
C ARG A 751 26.02 -26.00 35.40
N GLU A 752 27.00 -26.67 34.81
CA GLU A 752 28.16 -27.22 35.54
C GLU A 752 28.96 -26.06 36.16
N LEU A 753 29.21 -24.99 35.43
CA LEU A 753 29.89 -23.79 35.93
C LEU A 753 29.16 -23.17 37.12
N GLU A 754 27.82 -22.99 37.02
CA GLU A 754 27.02 -22.47 38.14
C GLU A 754 27.04 -23.45 39.35
N ALA A 755 27.00 -24.74 39.12
CA ALA A 755 27.08 -25.74 40.19
C ALA A 755 28.46 -25.72 40.88
N VAL A 756 29.55 -25.54 40.12
CA VAL A 756 30.91 -25.42 40.67
C VAL A 756 31.03 -24.13 41.48
N LYS A 757 30.58 -22.99 40.95
CA LYS A 757 30.53 -21.72 41.68
C LYS A 757 29.76 -21.82 42.99
N ALA A 758 28.60 -22.49 42.98
CA ALA A 758 27.80 -22.71 44.19
C ALA A 758 28.52 -23.61 45.23
N LYS A 759 29.28 -24.66 44.77
CA LYS A 759 30.09 -25.48 45.67
C LYS A 759 31.26 -24.70 46.29
N VAL A 760 31.97 -23.90 45.51
CA VAL A 760 33.05 -23.03 46.00
C VAL A 760 32.51 -22.04 47.04
N ALA A 761 31.36 -21.41 46.76
CA ALA A 761 30.66 -20.53 47.70
C ALA A 761 30.31 -21.22 49.02
N ALA A 762 29.80 -22.47 48.92
CA ALA A 762 29.44 -23.28 50.10
C ALA A 762 30.66 -23.68 50.94
N GLY A 763 31.79 -24.00 50.34
CA GLY A 763 33.02 -24.32 51.05
C GLY A 763 33.60 -23.09 51.78
N ALA A 764 33.68 -21.97 51.11
CA ALA A 764 34.14 -20.69 51.68
C ALA A 764 33.26 -20.22 52.86
N THR A 765 31.95 -20.47 52.85
CA THR A 765 31.07 -20.05 53.95
C THR A 765 31.19 -20.98 55.18
N ALA A 766 31.53 -22.25 55.04
CA ALA A 766 31.70 -23.17 56.12
C ALA A 766 32.95 -22.82 56.95
N ASP A 767 34.07 -22.44 56.30
CA ASP A 767 35.29 -22.00 56.99
C ASP A 767 35.15 -20.67 57.71
N LEU A 768 34.29 -19.79 57.23
CA LEU A 768 34.08 -18.45 57.80
C LEU A 768 33.24 -18.46 59.08
N SER A 769 32.37 -19.37 59.29
CA SER A 769 31.53 -19.45 60.51
C SER A 769 32.35 -19.57 61.77
N GLY A 770 33.52 -20.21 61.69
CA GLY A 770 34.49 -20.36 62.78
C GLY A 770 35.29 -19.07 63.12
N GLN A 771 35.27 -18.08 62.22
CA GLN A 771 35.98 -16.80 62.39
C GLN A 771 35.12 -15.70 63.08
N ALA A 772 33.87 -15.99 63.36
CA ALA A 772 32.98 -15.05 64.06
C ALA A 772 33.43 -14.75 65.47
N VAL A 773 33.52 -13.47 65.83
CA VAL A 773 33.88 -12.99 67.19
C VAL A 773 32.60 -12.75 67.97
N GLU A 774 32.47 -13.24 69.20
CA GLU A 774 31.31 -12.99 70.06
C GLU A 774 31.46 -11.67 70.81
N VAL A 775 30.48 -10.77 70.61
CA VAL A 775 30.41 -9.49 71.31
C VAL A 775 29.01 -9.33 71.93
N ALA A 776 28.94 -9.22 73.25
CA ALA A 776 27.69 -9.07 74.01
C ALA A 776 26.61 -10.17 73.65
N GLY A 777 27.04 -11.41 73.40
CA GLY A 777 26.14 -12.50 73.04
C GLY A 777 25.73 -12.55 71.55
N VAL A 778 26.26 -11.64 70.68
CA VAL A 778 26.01 -11.61 69.26
C VAL A 778 27.29 -11.96 68.49
N LYS A 779 27.21 -12.79 67.47
CA LYS A 779 28.36 -13.17 66.61
C LYS A 779 28.62 -12.11 65.56
N VAL A 780 29.82 -11.54 65.55
CA VAL A 780 30.23 -10.53 64.56
C VAL A 780 31.21 -11.14 63.59
N LEU A 781 30.95 -11.15 62.32
CA LEU A 781 31.80 -11.67 61.26
C LEU A 781 32.06 -10.61 60.21
N ALA A 782 33.32 -10.36 59.90
CA ALA A 782 33.71 -9.53 58.78
C ALA A 782 34.77 -10.30 57.91
N ALA A 783 34.45 -10.57 56.68
CA ALA A 783 35.31 -11.42 55.85
C ALA A 783 35.37 -10.95 54.37
N ARG A 784 36.53 -11.17 53.76
CA ARG A 784 36.72 -10.99 52.31
C ARG A 784 36.66 -12.37 51.64
N LEU A 785 35.89 -12.43 50.59
CA LEU A 785 35.70 -13.59 49.73
C LEU A 785 36.18 -13.28 48.32
N GLU A 786 37.33 -13.86 47.95
CA GLU A 786 37.92 -13.62 46.63
C GLU A 786 37.09 -14.28 45.52
N GLY A 787 36.85 -13.57 44.40
CA GLY A 787 36.12 -14.11 43.24
C GLY A 787 34.59 -14.15 43.42
N PHE A 788 34.04 -13.57 44.49
CA PHE A 788 32.58 -13.49 44.71
C PHE A 788 32.01 -12.20 44.15
N ASP A 789 31.03 -12.31 43.25
CA ASP A 789 30.22 -11.20 42.83
C ASP A 789 29.12 -10.84 43.85
N ALA A 790 28.38 -9.78 43.59
CA ALA A 790 27.31 -9.31 44.50
C ALA A 790 26.19 -10.34 44.74
N LYS A 791 25.95 -11.24 43.78
CA LYS A 791 24.96 -12.34 43.91
C LYS A 791 25.49 -13.45 44.80
N ALA A 792 26.71 -13.91 44.52
CA ALA A 792 27.34 -14.94 45.32
C ALA A 792 27.54 -14.53 46.78
N LEU A 793 27.89 -13.23 47.06
CA LEU A 793 27.95 -12.68 48.40
C LEU A 793 26.58 -12.70 49.10
N ARG A 794 25.50 -12.46 48.40
CA ARG A 794 24.14 -12.51 48.99
C ARG A 794 23.78 -13.95 49.39
N ASP A 795 24.02 -14.90 48.50
CA ASP A 795 23.79 -16.33 48.78
C ASP A 795 24.66 -16.82 49.95
N ALA A 796 25.89 -16.34 50.05
CA ALA A 796 26.79 -16.58 51.19
C ALA A 796 26.23 -15.94 52.47
N MET A 797 25.73 -14.71 52.42
CA MET A 797 25.14 -14.00 53.51
C MET A 797 23.95 -14.73 54.12
N ASP A 798 23.04 -15.23 53.27
CA ASP A 798 21.84 -15.93 53.73
C ASP A 798 22.19 -17.25 54.45
N ARG A 799 23.19 -17.97 54.00
CA ARG A 799 23.70 -19.17 54.63
C ARG A 799 24.36 -18.87 55.97
N LEU A 800 25.22 -17.87 56.02
CA LEU A 800 25.92 -17.48 57.27
C LEU A 800 24.94 -16.97 58.31
N LYS A 801 23.89 -16.26 57.93
CA LYS A 801 22.80 -15.83 58.84
C LYS A 801 22.10 -17.05 59.48
N GLN A 802 21.84 -18.13 58.67
CA GLN A 802 21.22 -19.34 59.20
C GLN A 802 22.14 -20.11 60.15
N GLN A 803 23.47 -20.17 59.86
CA GLN A 803 24.44 -20.90 60.65
C GLN A 803 24.81 -20.21 61.95
N LEU A 804 24.95 -18.89 61.95
CA LEU A 804 25.43 -18.10 63.07
C LEU A 804 24.33 -17.73 64.08
N GLY A 805 23.07 -17.68 63.62
CA GLY A 805 21.94 -17.26 64.45
C GLY A 805 21.94 -15.73 64.72
N ASP A 806 22.06 -15.33 66.02
CA ASP A 806 22.17 -13.91 66.34
C ASP A 806 23.51 -13.36 65.87
N ALA A 807 23.52 -12.62 64.74
CA ALA A 807 24.75 -12.22 64.10
C ALA A 807 24.68 -10.86 63.40
N VAL A 808 25.86 -10.21 63.31
CA VAL A 808 26.17 -9.09 62.44
C VAL A 808 27.29 -9.54 61.47
N ILE A 809 26.99 -9.54 60.20
CA ILE A 809 27.89 -10.12 59.19
C ILE A 809 28.16 -9.07 58.10
N VAL A 810 29.45 -8.86 57.74
CA VAL A 810 29.90 -8.05 56.63
C VAL A 810 30.74 -8.93 55.71
N LEU A 811 30.35 -9.06 54.47
CA LEU A 811 31.07 -9.76 53.43
C LEU A 811 31.51 -8.81 52.32
N ALA A 812 32.75 -8.95 51.90
CA ALA A 812 33.31 -8.22 50.79
C ALA A 812 33.75 -9.20 49.69
N GLY A 813 33.40 -8.97 48.44
CA GLY A 813 33.90 -9.65 47.26
C GLY A 813 34.69 -8.68 46.40
N ALA A 814 35.80 -9.14 45.86
CA ALA A 814 36.65 -8.30 44.99
C ALA A 814 36.72 -8.91 43.59
N GLN A 815 36.44 -8.07 42.59
CA GLN A 815 36.57 -8.42 41.17
C GLN A 815 36.93 -7.18 40.35
N ASP A 816 37.93 -7.31 39.47
CA ASP A 816 38.33 -6.25 38.54
C ASP A 816 38.64 -4.86 39.18
N GLY A 817 39.26 -4.86 40.37
CA GLY A 817 39.61 -3.64 41.10
C GLY A 817 38.47 -2.95 41.83
N LYS A 818 37.29 -3.56 41.86
CA LYS A 818 36.10 -3.09 42.61
C LYS A 818 35.71 -4.09 43.70
N ALA A 819 35.30 -3.55 44.84
CA ALA A 819 34.76 -4.31 45.93
C ALA A 819 33.23 -4.24 45.96
N ALA A 820 32.57 -5.39 45.95
CA ALA A 820 31.14 -5.53 46.28
C ALA A 820 31.03 -5.84 47.78
N LEU A 821 30.12 -5.16 48.48
CA LEU A 821 29.88 -5.33 49.92
C LEU A 821 28.43 -5.76 50.16
N VAL A 822 28.26 -6.66 51.13
CA VAL A 822 26.95 -7.05 51.67
C VAL A 822 27.03 -7.08 53.20
N ALA A 823 26.15 -6.37 53.87
CA ALA A 823 26.00 -6.43 55.33
C ALA A 823 24.66 -7.06 55.71
N GLY A 824 24.66 -7.97 56.65
CA GLY A 824 23.45 -8.64 57.14
C GLY A 824 23.39 -8.62 58.68
N VAL A 825 22.24 -8.39 59.24
CA VAL A 825 21.97 -8.43 60.69
C VAL A 825 20.74 -9.32 60.91
N ASN A 826 20.79 -10.20 61.88
CA ASN A 826 19.65 -11.06 62.25
C ASN A 826 19.58 -11.31 63.76
N GLY A 827 18.47 -11.86 64.19
CA GLY A 827 18.19 -12.17 65.58
C GLY A 827 18.06 -10.92 66.49
N SER A 828 18.56 -11.00 67.72
CA SER A 828 18.48 -9.93 68.73
C SER A 828 19.27 -8.70 68.37
N ALA A 829 20.22 -8.82 67.41
CA ALA A 829 21.03 -7.70 66.89
C ALA A 829 20.23 -6.73 66.01
N THR A 830 19.10 -7.14 65.41
CA THR A 830 18.35 -6.31 64.43
C THR A 830 17.75 -5.04 65.04
N GLY A 831 17.42 -5.06 66.32
CA GLY A 831 16.94 -3.86 67.06
C GLY A 831 18.02 -2.87 67.47
N LYS A 832 19.30 -3.27 67.46
CA LYS A 832 20.42 -2.51 67.96
C LYS A 832 21.36 -2.00 66.86
N VAL A 833 21.58 -2.82 65.83
CA VAL A 833 22.49 -2.53 64.69
C VAL A 833 21.70 -2.58 63.39
N LYS A 834 21.78 -1.56 62.57
CA LYS A 834 21.15 -1.52 61.25
C LYS A 834 22.19 -1.81 60.17
N ALA A 835 21.96 -2.82 59.34
CA ALA A 835 22.83 -3.22 58.24
C ALA A 835 23.15 -2.05 57.27
N GLY A 836 22.16 -1.17 57.01
CA GLY A 836 22.36 -0.01 56.11
C GLY A 836 23.34 1.04 56.69
N GLU A 837 23.31 1.31 57.98
CA GLU A 837 24.21 2.24 58.62
C GLU A 837 25.66 1.66 58.72
N LEU A 838 25.76 0.40 59.09
CA LEU A 838 27.03 -0.33 59.09
C LEU A 838 27.70 -0.33 57.71
N LEU A 839 26.93 -0.68 56.70
CA LEU A 839 27.46 -0.77 55.34
C LEU A 839 27.85 0.59 54.79
N SER A 840 27.05 1.65 55.07
CA SER A 840 27.39 3.02 54.63
C SER A 840 28.71 3.47 55.25
N HIS A 841 28.96 3.11 56.54
CA HIS A 841 30.23 3.41 57.20
C HIS A 841 31.41 2.68 56.56
N ILE A 842 31.28 1.37 56.30
CA ILE A 842 32.32 0.55 55.67
C ILE A 842 32.57 0.98 54.24
N ALA A 843 31.50 1.18 53.42
CA ALA A 843 31.65 1.62 52.06
C ALA A 843 32.29 3.00 51.91
N GLY A 844 32.01 3.92 52.86
CA GLY A 844 32.62 5.24 52.88
C GLY A 844 34.17 5.20 53.08
N GLN A 845 34.68 4.23 53.84
CA GLN A 845 36.13 4.06 54.05
C GLN A 845 36.89 3.57 52.80
N ILE A 846 36.17 2.95 51.83
CA ILE A 846 36.75 2.46 50.59
C ILE A 846 36.29 3.30 49.35
N GLY A 847 35.92 4.58 49.57
CA GLY A 847 35.55 5.50 48.50
C GLY A 847 34.22 5.14 47.79
N GLY A 848 33.38 4.33 48.41
CA GLY A 848 32.14 3.83 47.84
C GLY A 848 30.88 4.32 48.52
N LYS A 849 29.75 3.73 48.12
CA LYS A 849 28.44 3.98 48.70
C LYS A 849 27.72 2.66 48.96
N GLY A 850 26.92 2.64 50.03
CA GLY A 850 26.12 1.52 50.35
C GLY A 850 24.86 1.90 51.16
N GLY A 851 23.89 1.00 51.16
CA GLY A 851 22.67 1.23 51.93
C GLY A 851 21.71 0.05 51.74
N GLY A 852 20.57 0.07 52.46
CA GLY A 852 19.59 -0.99 52.40
C GLY A 852 18.65 -1.00 53.60
N ARG A 853 17.98 -2.13 53.78
CA ARG A 853 17.05 -2.38 54.90
C ARG A 853 17.85 -2.58 56.20
N PRO A 854 17.20 -2.45 57.37
CA PRO A 854 17.89 -2.72 58.66
C PRO A 854 18.48 -4.12 58.80
N ASP A 855 17.91 -5.11 58.12
CA ASP A 855 18.33 -6.52 58.19
C ASP A 855 19.33 -6.93 57.08
N LEU A 856 19.36 -6.17 55.96
CA LEU A 856 20.21 -6.47 54.80
C LEU A 856 20.53 -5.21 54.00
N ALA A 857 21.80 -4.96 53.72
CA ALA A 857 22.27 -3.84 52.93
C ALA A 857 23.32 -4.29 51.93
N GLN A 858 23.45 -3.51 50.82
CA GLN A 858 24.39 -3.76 49.74
C GLN A 858 25.09 -2.46 49.36
N GLY A 859 26.34 -2.58 48.90
CA GLY A 859 27.14 -1.44 48.44
C GLY A 859 28.40 -1.92 47.72
N GLY A 860 29.28 -1.01 47.48
CA GLY A 860 30.57 -1.28 46.91
C GLY A 860 31.49 -0.10 46.97
N GLY A 861 32.73 -0.29 46.60
CA GLY A 861 33.78 0.72 46.56
C GLY A 861 35.03 0.20 45.83
N GLU A 862 36.17 0.81 46.11
CA GLU A 862 37.44 0.37 45.52
C GLU A 862 38.01 -0.85 46.25
N ASP A 863 38.57 -1.81 45.50
CA ASP A 863 39.31 -2.93 46.04
C ASP A 863 40.77 -2.51 46.22
N GLY A 864 41.11 -2.15 47.48
CA GLY A 864 42.46 -1.71 47.82
C GLY A 864 42.81 -2.03 49.27
N PRO A 865 43.96 -1.56 49.76
CA PRO A 865 44.43 -1.78 51.16
C PRO A 865 43.41 -1.30 52.22
N ALA A 866 42.61 -0.28 51.86
CA ALA A 866 41.57 0.30 52.74
C ALA A 866 40.43 -0.70 53.03
N LEU A 867 40.15 -1.68 52.15
CA LEU A 867 39.11 -2.69 52.35
C LEU A 867 39.42 -3.60 53.54
N ALA A 868 40.66 -4.03 53.67
CA ALA A 868 41.08 -4.87 54.83
C ALA A 868 40.92 -4.11 56.16
N THR A 869 41.33 -2.82 56.17
CA THR A 869 41.17 -1.96 57.34
C THR A 869 39.70 -1.72 57.69
N ALA A 870 38.89 -1.47 56.67
CA ALA A 870 37.43 -1.25 56.86
C ALA A 870 36.72 -2.50 57.43
N LEU A 871 37.07 -3.69 56.94
CA LEU A 871 36.56 -4.94 57.46
C LEU A 871 37.00 -5.22 58.92
N ALA A 872 38.28 -4.93 59.26
CA ALA A 872 38.79 -5.05 60.64
C ALA A 872 38.10 -4.08 61.64
N ALA A 873 37.66 -2.90 61.17
CA ALA A 873 36.97 -1.92 61.96
C ALA A 873 35.50 -2.31 62.26
N VAL A 874 34.93 -3.34 61.63
CA VAL A 874 33.53 -3.78 61.82
C VAL A 874 33.25 -4.12 63.29
N VAL A 875 34.12 -4.89 63.94
CA VAL A 875 33.94 -5.31 65.35
C VAL A 875 33.98 -4.10 66.27
N GLU A 876 34.89 -3.18 66.04
CA GLU A 876 35.02 -1.92 66.82
C GLU A 876 33.80 -1.02 66.66
N TRP A 877 33.25 -0.92 65.44
CA TRP A 877 32.06 -0.12 65.13
C TRP A 877 30.79 -0.72 65.76
N VAL A 878 30.66 -2.06 65.77
CA VAL A 878 29.49 -2.80 66.25
C VAL A 878 29.46 -2.84 67.77
N SER A 879 30.65 -3.04 68.44
CA SER A 879 30.72 -3.29 69.88
C SER A 879 29.99 -2.27 70.79
N PRO A 880 30.09 -0.93 70.57
CA PRO A 880 29.38 0.03 71.43
C PRO A 880 27.88 0.13 71.14
N ARG A 881 27.39 -0.56 70.14
CA ARG A 881 25.99 -0.55 69.70
C ARG A 881 25.22 -1.80 70.11
N LEU A 882 25.90 -2.88 70.46
CA LEU A 882 25.33 -4.12 71.03
C LEU A 882 25.14 -4.01 72.54
#